data_271f9220cb6363d231d1125f7a69cece
#
_entry.id   271f9220cb6363d231d1125f7a69cece
#
_cell.length_a   1.000
_cell.length_b   1.000
_cell.length_c   1.000
_cell.angle_alpha   90.00
_cell.angle_beta   90.00
_cell.angle_gamma   90.00
#
_symmetry.space_group_name_H-M   'P 1'
#
loop_
_entity.id
_entity.type
_entity.pdbx_description
1 polymer ?
#
loop_
_entity_poly.entity_id
_entity_poly.type
_entity_poly.pdbx_seq_one_letter_code
_entity_poly.pdbx_strand_id
1 'polypeptide(L)'
;MNNPARNRQFDQRPVFVFSSPTTPNGDLHLGHLGGPYLGADAYVRFQKMNGARAFHIAGSDDFQSYVAGAARRDGRTPAETAAHYSAEILATHQLMDIEIDEYTVSNADESYPGRVREFFSRIAASDQVSLAEGAALFDAGSGQYLYEVDVSGGCPTCGHPTGGNMCEECGEPNFCADLTDPRAGTSEAPPRAGTITRYSLALHELAEDIHAHHRLGRVPARVKELTHRLFRRRPFDLAITHPGEWGVAPVEDGVPGQVIWVWIDMAYRFLHGIEDTGRKLGEDWQADSPRADWKIVHFLGYDNTFYHSIFVPALYRLAYPGWTPDIDYNLNEFSLLDGSKFSTSRRHAVWGKDILGPHSVDAVRCYLSWMRPEGRRTNFVMADYEAFVADTLVGNWQRWLNDLGSRVDKHYDGQAPQAGSWTPEQSALLARLSDRLSAVTNSLAQDGFSLNRAARELNGIVEDVLSFATAEALVGELEAWQDQARSAVALELAAAKLLATVSAPVMPRFAGRLAAALGGDAPSSWPGAVELVEPGTRIDLARQVFFGAPAEESALLPWLSAVVAEALRVPAEDALPDKSLALLGMTSMQSIALQYQIMDRTGVDLSIEELLGERSIAELAGHLQSSMSAELLAEFAEVPRT
;
A
#
# COMPACT_ATOMS: atom_id res chain seq x y z
N MET A 1 25.59 17.64 -18.87
CA MET A 1 25.80 17.58 -17.41
C MET A 1 25.56 16.14 -16.99
N ASN A 2 26.49 15.49 -16.27
CA ASN A 2 26.33 14.11 -15.85
C ASN A 2 25.16 14.04 -14.85
N ASN A 3 24.11 13.29 -15.20
CA ASN A 3 22.98 13.04 -14.32
C ASN A 3 23.47 12.23 -13.09
N PRO A 4 23.37 12.75 -11.85
CA PRO A 4 23.80 12.02 -10.67
C PRO A 4 23.07 10.68 -10.48
N ALA A 5 21.90 10.46 -11.10
CA ALA A 5 21.20 9.18 -11.10
C ALA A 5 21.96 8.06 -11.86
N ARG A 6 22.80 8.39 -12.86
CA ARG A 6 23.59 7.39 -13.60
C ARG A 6 24.77 6.83 -12.81
N ASN A 7 25.19 7.45 -11.71
CA ASN A 7 26.33 6.99 -10.89
C ASN A 7 25.89 6.23 -9.62
N ARG A 8 24.58 6.01 -9.39
CA ARG A 8 24.12 5.13 -8.31
C ARG A 8 24.29 3.69 -8.77
N GLN A 9 25.25 3.03 -8.19
CA GLN A 9 25.43 1.60 -8.37
C GLN A 9 24.31 0.90 -7.61
N PHE A 10 23.23 0.50 -8.32
CA PHE A 10 22.19 -0.36 -7.72
C PHE A 10 22.84 -1.63 -7.21
N ASP A 11 22.38 -2.12 -6.09
CA ASP A 11 22.95 -3.30 -5.47
C ASP A 11 22.83 -4.51 -6.42
N GLN A 12 23.96 -5.10 -6.79
CA GLN A 12 23.98 -6.30 -7.63
C GLN A 12 23.69 -7.58 -6.84
N ARG A 13 23.68 -7.46 -5.51
CA ARG A 13 23.26 -8.55 -4.62
C ARG A 13 21.75 -8.80 -4.76
N PRO A 14 21.27 -9.99 -4.45
CA PRO A 14 19.83 -10.21 -4.35
C PRO A 14 19.25 -9.35 -3.21
N VAL A 15 18.17 -8.65 -3.50
CA VAL A 15 17.45 -7.77 -2.57
C VAL A 15 16.11 -8.39 -2.24
N PHE A 16 15.95 -8.84 -1.00
CA PHE A 16 14.72 -9.44 -0.51
C PHE A 16 13.91 -8.40 0.26
N VAL A 17 12.76 -8.06 -0.26
CA VAL A 17 11.88 -7.02 0.27
C VAL A 17 10.68 -7.69 0.93
N PHE A 18 10.55 -7.50 2.23
CA PHE A 18 9.44 -8.04 3.02
C PHE A 18 8.44 -6.93 3.36
N SER A 19 7.19 -7.12 3.02
CA SER A 19 6.09 -6.45 3.69
C SER A 19 5.69 -7.23 4.94
N SER A 20 5.26 -6.54 6.00
CA SER A 20 4.83 -7.22 7.23
C SER A 20 3.83 -8.33 6.92
N PRO A 21 4.06 -9.55 7.39
CA PRO A 21 3.11 -10.63 7.22
C PRO A 21 1.75 -10.27 7.80
N THR A 22 0.69 -10.67 7.11
CA THR A 22 -0.68 -10.32 7.52
C THR A 22 -1.24 -11.43 8.40
N THR A 23 -1.79 -11.06 9.55
CA THR A 23 -2.54 -12.02 10.38
C THR A 23 -3.86 -12.36 9.69
N PRO A 24 -4.13 -13.64 9.35
CA PRO A 24 -5.33 -14.04 8.63
C PRO A 24 -6.55 -14.17 9.58
N ASN A 25 -7.03 -13.04 10.07
CA ASN A 25 -8.17 -12.90 10.98
C ASN A 25 -9.26 -11.96 10.44
N GLY A 26 -9.11 -11.51 9.20
CA GLY A 26 -9.99 -10.63 8.44
C GLY A 26 -9.31 -10.22 7.14
N ASP A 27 -10.04 -9.55 6.23
CA ASP A 27 -9.50 -9.02 4.97
C ASP A 27 -8.71 -7.71 5.20
N LEU A 28 -8.06 -7.21 4.15
CA LEU A 28 -7.26 -5.98 4.18
C LEU A 28 -8.13 -4.73 4.03
N HIS A 29 -7.88 -3.75 4.88
CA HIS A 29 -8.41 -2.40 4.73
C HIS A 29 -7.33 -1.42 4.26
N LEU A 30 -7.75 -0.20 3.85
CA LEU A 30 -6.85 0.81 3.29
C LEU A 30 -5.67 1.16 4.20
N GLY A 31 -5.83 1.10 5.52
CA GLY A 31 -4.74 1.31 6.47
C GLY A 31 -3.62 0.29 6.36
N HIS A 32 -3.94 -0.97 6.05
CA HIS A 32 -2.93 -1.99 5.74
C HIS A 32 -2.29 -1.74 4.38
N LEU A 33 -3.13 -1.55 3.35
CA LEU A 33 -2.71 -1.43 1.95
C LEU A 33 -1.77 -0.23 1.73
N GLY A 34 -2.11 0.95 2.25
CA GLY A 34 -1.31 2.17 2.10
C GLY A 34 -0.04 2.20 2.96
N GLY A 35 0.10 1.27 3.91
CA GLY A 35 1.26 1.15 4.79
C GLY A 35 2.41 0.35 4.17
N PRO A 36 2.63 -0.90 4.63
CA PRO A 36 3.78 -1.70 4.20
C PRO A 36 3.65 -2.24 2.78
N TYR A 37 2.44 -2.61 2.31
CA TYR A 37 2.29 -3.37 1.07
C TYR A 37 2.53 -2.51 -0.17
N LEU A 38 1.87 -1.35 -0.27
CA LEU A 38 2.10 -0.40 -1.36
C LEU A 38 3.55 0.11 -1.37
N GLY A 39 4.13 0.31 -0.16
CA GLY A 39 5.52 0.72 -0.02
C GLY A 39 6.50 -0.28 -0.60
N ALA A 40 6.34 -1.56 -0.24
CA ALA A 40 7.18 -2.65 -0.71
C ALA A 40 7.05 -2.86 -2.23
N ASP A 41 5.81 -2.88 -2.75
CA ASP A 41 5.54 -3.05 -4.18
C ASP A 41 6.18 -1.94 -5.02
N ALA A 42 5.94 -0.67 -4.68
CA ALA A 42 6.51 0.45 -5.40
C ALA A 42 8.05 0.46 -5.34
N TYR A 43 8.64 0.09 -4.20
CA TYR A 43 10.08 -0.04 -4.05
C TYR A 43 10.64 -1.14 -4.95
N VAL A 44 10.04 -2.33 -4.97
CA VAL A 44 10.50 -3.46 -5.80
C VAL A 44 10.36 -3.14 -7.27
N ARG A 45 9.24 -2.56 -7.72
CA ARG A 45 9.07 -2.11 -9.12
C ARG A 45 10.17 -1.13 -9.53
N PHE A 46 10.45 -0.14 -8.71
CA PHE A 46 11.54 0.81 -8.96
C PHE A 46 12.90 0.14 -9.04
N GLN A 47 13.21 -0.79 -8.12
CA GLN A 47 14.47 -1.54 -8.13
C GLN A 47 14.61 -2.39 -9.41
N LYS A 48 13.55 -3.12 -9.79
CA LYS A 48 13.50 -3.92 -11.02
C LYS A 48 13.71 -3.05 -12.27
N MET A 49 13.06 -1.88 -12.36
CA MET A 49 13.25 -0.91 -13.46
C MET A 49 14.68 -0.37 -13.56
N ASN A 50 15.44 -0.42 -12.49
CA ASN A 50 16.86 -0.05 -12.46
C ASN A 50 17.82 -1.25 -12.62
N GLY A 51 17.29 -2.43 -12.94
CA GLY A 51 18.07 -3.64 -13.21
C GLY A 51 18.55 -4.38 -11.96
N ALA A 52 18.05 -4.03 -10.76
CA ALA A 52 18.35 -4.77 -9.54
C ALA A 52 17.62 -6.11 -9.48
N ARG A 53 18.24 -7.11 -8.85
CA ARG A 53 17.63 -8.41 -8.54
C ARG A 53 16.80 -8.31 -7.27
N ALA A 54 15.65 -7.63 -7.33
CA ALA A 54 14.77 -7.40 -6.19
C ALA A 54 13.54 -8.30 -6.23
N PHE A 55 13.13 -8.83 -5.06
CA PHE A 55 12.03 -9.77 -4.91
C PHE A 55 11.12 -9.32 -3.77
N HIS A 56 9.82 -9.21 -4.03
CA HIS A 56 8.81 -8.94 -3.01
C HIS A 56 8.36 -10.26 -2.39
N ILE A 57 8.64 -10.43 -1.12
CA ILE A 57 8.26 -11.62 -0.34
C ILE A 57 7.22 -11.19 0.70
N ALA A 58 6.09 -11.84 0.69
CA ALA A 58 5.01 -11.63 1.64
C ALA A 58 4.50 -12.98 2.19
N GLY A 59 3.48 -12.95 3.01
CA GLY A 59 2.84 -14.15 3.48
C GLY A 59 1.89 -13.91 4.65
N SER A 60 1.25 -14.98 5.14
CA SER A 60 0.31 -14.95 6.25
C SER A 60 1.00 -15.25 7.59
N ASP A 61 0.56 -14.65 8.66
CA ASP A 61 0.99 -14.90 10.05
C ASP A 61 -0.01 -15.83 10.72
N ASP A 62 0.04 -17.13 10.34
CA ASP A 62 -1.01 -18.10 10.63
C ASP A 62 -1.14 -18.45 12.12
N PHE A 63 -0.02 -18.49 12.84
CA PHE A 63 0.02 -18.95 14.23
C PHE A 63 -0.21 -17.85 15.27
N GLN A 64 -0.62 -16.66 14.84
CA GLN A 64 -1.00 -15.56 15.74
C GLN A 64 -2.21 -15.91 16.61
N SER A 65 -2.21 -15.42 17.83
CA SER A 65 -3.32 -15.56 18.79
C SER A 65 -4.64 -14.97 18.25
N TYR A 66 -4.57 -13.94 17.41
CA TYR A 66 -5.71 -13.33 16.74
C TYR A 66 -6.46 -14.27 15.81
N VAL A 67 -5.78 -15.24 15.19
CA VAL A 67 -6.41 -16.26 14.33
C VAL A 67 -7.29 -17.18 15.15
N ALA A 68 -6.80 -17.65 16.30
CA ALA A 68 -7.60 -18.47 17.22
C ALA A 68 -8.80 -17.67 17.78
N GLY A 69 -8.63 -16.37 18.04
CA GLY A 69 -9.72 -15.46 18.43
C GLY A 69 -10.79 -15.33 17.33
N ALA A 70 -10.40 -15.14 16.07
CA ALA A 70 -11.31 -15.08 14.93
C ALA A 70 -12.02 -16.42 14.72
N ALA A 71 -11.31 -17.54 14.80
CA ALA A 71 -11.85 -18.89 14.67
C ALA A 71 -13.00 -19.14 15.65
N ARG A 72 -12.83 -18.75 16.93
CA ARG A 72 -13.87 -18.87 17.94
C ARG A 72 -15.12 -18.04 17.61
N ARG A 73 -14.95 -16.79 17.08
CA ARG A 73 -16.08 -15.95 16.68
C ARG A 73 -16.83 -16.51 15.48
N ASP A 74 -16.10 -17.07 14.53
CA ASP A 74 -16.64 -17.50 13.23
C ASP A 74 -17.12 -18.97 13.25
N GLY A 75 -16.91 -19.69 14.37
CA GLY A 75 -17.28 -21.11 14.51
C GLY A 75 -16.44 -22.04 13.61
N ARG A 76 -15.20 -21.65 13.30
CA ARG A 76 -14.24 -22.40 12.49
C ARG A 76 -13.09 -22.91 13.34
N THR A 77 -12.29 -23.83 12.80
CA THR A 77 -10.98 -24.13 13.36
C THR A 77 -9.97 -23.02 13.02
N PRO A 78 -8.89 -22.85 13.79
CA PRO A 78 -7.82 -21.90 13.45
C PRO A 78 -7.21 -22.14 12.05
N ALA A 79 -7.02 -23.40 11.66
CA ALA A 79 -6.50 -23.77 10.34
C ALA A 79 -7.45 -23.34 9.19
N GLU A 80 -8.75 -23.60 9.32
CA GLU A 80 -9.76 -23.17 8.35
C GLU A 80 -9.84 -21.63 8.27
N THR A 81 -9.72 -20.95 9.41
CA THR A 81 -9.73 -19.49 9.50
C THR A 81 -8.51 -18.91 8.80
N ALA A 82 -7.31 -19.43 9.08
CA ALA A 82 -6.08 -19.00 8.43
C ALA A 82 -6.15 -19.21 6.90
N ALA A 83 -6.58 -20.38 6.44
CA ALA A 83 -6.70 -20.67 5.01
C ALA A 83 -7.70 -19.74 4.31
N HIS A 84 -8.88 -19.52 4.93
CA HIS A 84 -9.92 -18.64 4.38
C HIS A 84 -9.42 -17.21 4.22
N TYR A 85 -8.92 -16.59 5.30
CA TYR A 85 -8.50 -15.19 5.24
C TYR A 85 -7.19 -14.98 4.47
N SER A 86 -6.28 -15.97 4.41
CA SER A 86 -5.11 -15.87 3.54
C SER A 86 -5.49 -15.79 2.07
N ALA A 87 -6.52 -16.53 1.63
CA ALA A 87 -7.04 -16.45 0.27
C ALA A 87 -7.70 -15.07 -0.01
N GLU A 88 -8.50 -14.55 0.94
CA GLU A 88 -9.11 -13.22 0.84
C GLU A 88 -8.06 -12.11 0.76
N ILE A 89 -7.04 -12.16 1.60
CA ILE A 89 -5.92 -11.23 1.64
C ILE A 89 -5.17 -11.23 0.31
N LEU A 90 -4.86 -12.41 -0.23
CA LEU A 90 -4.16 -12.52 -1.51
C LEU A 90 -5.00 -11.95 -2.66
N ALA A 91 -6.32 -12.20 -2.67
CA ALA A 91 -7.23 -11.62 -3.65
C ALA A 91 -7.24 -10.08 -3.56
N THR A 92 -7.22 -9.50 -2.36
CA THR A 92 -7.17 -8.05 -2.17
C THR A 92 -5.82 -7.46 -2.61
N HIS A 93 -4.69 -8.16 -2.40
CA HIS A 93 -3.40 -7.77 -2.97
C HIS A 93 -3.44 -7.71 -4.50
N GLN A 94 -4.05 -8.72 -5.14
CA GLN A 94 -4.21 -8.77 -6.60
C GLN A 94 -5.08 -7.62 -7.11
N LEU A 95 -6.19 -7.29 -6.44
CA LEU A 95 -7.03 -6.14 -6.79
C LEU A 95 -6.26 -4.82 -6.74
N MET A 96 -5.31 -4.68 -5.82
CA MET A 96 -4.47 -3.49 -5.68
C MET A 96 -3.23 -3.50 -6.57
N ASP A 97 -3.06 -4.49 -7.45
CA ASP A 97 -1.85 -4.68 -8.28
C ASP A 97 -0.55 -4.74 -7.45
N ILE A 98 -0.61 -5.35 -6.27
CA ILE A 98 0.60 -5.65 -5.50
C ILE A 98 1.25 -6.89 -6.10
N GLU A 99 2.43 -6.72 -6.69
CA GLU A 99 3.22 -7.85 -7.23
C GLU A 99 4.01 -8.51 -6.10
N ILE A 100 3.72 -9.78 -5.85
CA ILE A 100 4.39 -10.60 -4.86
C ILE A 100 5.08 -11.75 -5.58
N ASP A 101 6.42 -11.80 -5.49
CA ASP A 101 7.23 -12.86 -6.12
C ASP A 101 7.11 -14.18 -5.34
N GLU A 102 6.98 -14.10 -4.01
CA GLU A 102 6.76 -15.25 -3.11
C GLU A 102 5.73 -14.92 -2.04
N TYR A 103 4.68 -15.75 -1.92
CA TYR A 103 3.69 -15.65 -0.85
C TYR A 103 3.65 -16.94 -0.05
N THR A 104 4.21 -16.91 1.16
CA THR A 104 4.33 -18.07 2.04
C THR A 104 3.11 -18.20 2.96
N VAL A 105 2.51 -19.37 2.99
CA VAL A 105 1.43 -19.74 3.93
C VAL A 105 1.97 -20.87 4.84
N SER A 106 2.33 -20.51 6.08
CA SER A 106 3.02 -21.43 7.01
C SER A 106 2.22 -22.69 7.32
N ASN A 107 0.90 -22.54 7.46
CA ASN A 107 0.01 -23.67 7.79
C ASN A 107 -0.22 -24.64 6.61
N ALA A 108 0.16 -24.28 5.38
CA ALA A 108 0.01 -25.12 4.20
C ALA A 108 1.22 -26.02 3.92
N ASP A 109 2.39 -25.76 4.52
CA ASP A 109 3.61 -26.56 4.36
C ASP A 109 3.79 -27.52 5.56
N GLU A 110 3.58 -28.82 5.34
CA GLU A 110 3.73 -29.86 6.36
C GLU A 110 5.16 -29.97 6.94
N SER A 111 6.18 -29.58 6.18
CA SER A 111 7.58 -29.62 6.62
C SER A 111 7.96 -28.41 7.50
N TYR A 112 7.26 -27.32 7.33
CA TYR A 112 7.57 -26.02 7.94
C TYR A 112 7.66 -26.07 9.47
N PRO A 113 6.72 -26.69 10.22
CA PRO A 113 6.81 -26.78 11.68
C PRO A 113 8.08 -27.49 12.18
N GLY A 114 8.57 -28.50 11.43
CA GLY A 114 9.83 -29.17 11.75
C GLY A 114 11.03 -28.23 11.68
N ARG A 115 11.06 -27.39 10.67
CA ARG A 115 12.14 -26.41 10.44
C ARG A 115 12.09 -25.26 11.47
N VAL A 116 10.90 -24.82 11.86
CA VAL A 116 10.73 -23.84 12.96
C VAL A 116 11.27 -24.41 14.28
N ARG A 117 11.02 -25.71 14.56
CA ARG A 117 11.58 -26.38 15.75
C ARG A 117 13.11 -26.41 15.73
N GLU A 118 13.72 -26.72 14.60
CA GLU A 118 15.18 -26.71 14.45
C GLU A 118 15.76 -25.31 14.68
N PHE A 119 15.12 -24.28 14.13
CA PHE A 119 15.53 -22.90 14.38
C PHE A 119 15.39 -22.51 15.85
N PHE A 120 14.27 -22.89 16.50
CA PHE A 120 14.08 -22.67 17.94
C PHE A 120 15.13 -23.41 18.78
N SER A 121 15.44 -24.67 18.45
CA SER A 121 16.45 -25.44 19.18
C SER A 121 17.84 -24.79 19.14
N ARG A 122 18.22 -24.18 18.01
CA ARG A 122 19.47 -23.40 17.92
C ARG A 122 19.46 -22.21 18.89
N ILE A 123 18.33 -21.52 19.01
CA ILE A 123 18.15 -20.39 19.92
C ILE A 123 18.15 -20.87 21.37
N ALA A 124 17.41 -21.93 21.69
CA ALA A 124 17.28 -22.51 23.01
C ALA A 124 18.61 -23.08 23.56
N ALA A 125 19.54 -23.44 22.68
CA ALA A 125 20.88 -23.92 23.05
C ALA A 125 21.86 -22.80 23.46
N SER A 126 21.45 -21.52 23.32
CA SER A 126 22.30 -20.39 23.70
C SER A 126 22.29 -20.11 25.20
N ASP A 127 23.37 -19.54 25.73
CA ASP A 127 23.49 -19.15 27.16
C ASP A 127 22.48 -18.05 27.56
N GLN A 128 21.91 -17.33 26.59
CA GLN A 128 20.93 -16.28 26.82
C GLN A 128 19.50 -16.79 26.99
N VAL A 129 19.27 -18.09 26.77
CA VAL A 129 17.95 -18.72 26.90
C VAL A 129 17.96 -19.72 28.05
N SER A 130 16.97 -19.65 28.91
CA SER A 130 16.82 -20.56 30.04
C SER A 130 15.35 -20.85 30.35
N LEU A 131 15.10 -21.95 31.05
CA LEU A 131 13.81 -22.22 31.69
C LEU A 131 13.69 -21.34 32.94
N ALA A 132 12.70 -20.47 32.96
CA ALA A 132 12.46 -19.54 34.07
C ALA A 132 10.97 -19.52 34.44
N GLU A 133 10.72 -19.44 35.74
CA GLU A 133 9.39 -19.17 36.27
C GLU A 133 9.12 -17.66 36.17
N GLY A 134 8.05 -17.28 35.48
CA GLY A 134 7.69 -15.88 35.27
C GLY A 134 6.21 -15.61 35.57
N ALA A 135 5.89 -14.35 35.80
CA ALA A 135 4.53 -13.89 36.04
C ALA A 135 3.59 -14.23 34.88
N ALA A 136 2.35 -14.61 35.22
CA ALA A 136 1.32 -14.98 34.27
C ALA A 136 -0.07 -14.56 34.77
N LEU A 137 -1.02 -14.40 33.85
CA LEU A 137 -2.42 -14.15 34.16
C LEU A 137 -3.27 -15.33 33.74
N PHE A 138 -4.30 -15.59 34.54
CA PHE A 138 -5.25 -16.68 34.32
C PHE A 138 -6.67 -16.14 34.43
N ASP A 139 -7.56 -16.66 33.62
CA ASP A 139 -8.99 -16.39 33.78
C ASP A 139 -9.48 -16.88 35.14
N ALA A 140 -10.18 -16.03 35.87
CA ALA A 140 -10.59 -16.34 37.25
C ALA A 140 -11.64 -17.47 37.33
N GLY A 141 -12.46 -17.63 36.30
CA GLY A 141 -13.53 -18.63 36.25
C GLY A 141 -13.05 -19.98 35.73
N SER A 142 -12.39 -20.00 34.58
CA SER A 142 -11.94 -21.22 33.90
C SER A 142 -10.56 -21.71 34.34
N GLY A 143 -9.74 -20.83 34.90
CA GLY A 143 -8.34 -21.12 35.20
C GLY A 143 -7.43 -21.17 33.98
N GLN A 144 -7.92 -20.85 32.78
CA GLN A 144 -7.14 -20.83 31.55
C GLN A 144 -6.08 -19.74 31.58
N TYR A 145 -4.92 -20.03 31.00
CA TYR A 145 -3.87 -19.06 30.76
C TYR A 145 -4.35 -17.99 29.79
N LEU A 146 -4.12 -16.74 30.13
CA LEU A 146 -4.49 -15.58 29.32
C LEU A 146 -3.28 -15.07 28.56
N TYR A 147 -3.42 -14.92 27.26
CA TYR A 147 -2.33 -14.59 26.36
C TYR A 147 -2.72 -13.49 25.37
N GLU A 148 -1.83 -12.54 25.15
CA GLU A 148 -1.94 -11.45 24.16
C GLU A 148 -3.35 -10.86 23.97
N VAL A 149 -4.08 -11.37 22.97
CA VAL A 149 -5.43 -10.94 22.58
C VAL A 149 -6.48 -11.12 23.69
N ASP A 150 -6.21 -12.00 24.65
CA ASP A 150 -7.13 -12.30 25.74
C ASP A 150 -7.08 -11.25 26.88
N VAL A 151 -6.09 -10.33 26.86
CA VAL A 151 -5.90 -9.33 27.92
C VAL A 151 -5.77 -7.93 27.34
N SER A 152 -6.45 -6.97 27.96
CA SER A 152 -6.29 -5.54 27.72
C SER A 152 -6.02 -4.79 29.04
N GLY A 153 -5.37 -3.63 28.94
CA GLY A 153 -5.04 -2.80 30.09
C GLY A 153 -4.29 -1.54 29.70
N GLY A 154 -3.68 -0.88 30.66
CA GLY A 154 -2.80 0.27 30.39
C GLY A 154 -1.35 -0.18 30.15
N CYS A 155 -0.67 0.47 29.22
CA CYS A 155 0.75 0.27 28.98
C CYS A 155 1.56 0.66 30.21
N PRO A 156 2.46 -0.19 30.74
CA PRO A 156 3.26 0.14 31.92
C PRO A 156 4.24 1.30 31.69
N THR A 157 4.49 1.65 30.41
CA THR A 157 5.43 2.72 30.05
C THR A 157 4.78 4.06 29.88
N CYS A 158 3.68 4.15 29.09
CA CYS A 158 3.08 5.43 28.71
C CYS A 158 1.62 5.57 29.18
N GLY A 159 1.03 4.53 29.79
CA GLY A 159 -0.35 4.54 30.27
C GLY A 159 -1.42 4.39 29.19
N HIS A 160 -1.03 4.34 27.89
CA HIS A 160 -1.99 4.20 26.80
C HIS A 160 -2.72 2.85 26.84
N PRO A 161 -4.03 2.78 26.54
CA PRO A 161 -4.74 1.50 26.45
C PRO A 161 -4.08 0.57 25.43
N THR A 162 -3.83 -0.68 25.81
CA THR A 162 -3.12 -1.65 24.97
C THR A 162 -3.54 -3.09 25.27
N GLY A 163 -3.13 -4.00 24.41
CA GLY A 163 -3.20 -5.46 24.65
C GLY A 163 -1.93 -6.02 25.25
N GLY A 164 -1.90 -7.33 25.42
CA GLY A 164 -0.80 -8.05 26.07
C GLY A 164 0.37 -8.41 25.13
N ASN A 165 0.61 -7.69 24.05
CA ASN A 165 1.72 -7.94 23.13
C ASN A 165 2.64 -6.74 22.93
N MET A 166 2.11 -5.57 22.58
CA MET A 166 2.89 -4.35 22.40
C MET A 166 2.01 -3.11 22.52
N CYS A 167 2.62 -1.98 22.86
CA CYS A 167 1.94 -0.69 22.89
C CYS A 167 2.08 0.02 21.53
N GLU A 168 0.96 0.26 20.86
CA GLU A 168 0.92 0.96 19.56
C GLU A 168 1.32 2.44 19.66
N GLU A 169 1.27 3.03 20.87
CA GLU A 169 1.63 4.43 21.07
C GLU A 169 3.15 4.60 21.25
N CYS A 170 3.77 3.82 22.15
CA CYS A 170 5.20 3.96 22.45
C CYS A 170 6.10 2.89 21.79
N GLY A 171 5.52 1.86 21.17
CA GLY A 171 6.24 0.80 20.47
C GLY A 171 6.91 -0.24 21.38
N GLU A 172 6.73 -0.17 22.70
CA GLU A 172 7.36 -1.12 23.61
C GLU A 172 6.55 -2.42 23.73
N PRO A 173 7.25 -3.57 23.83
CA PRO A 173 6.59 -4.85 24.08
C PRO A 173 5.90 -4.83 25.45
N ASN A 174 4.71 -5.39 25.51
CA ASN A 174 3.94 -5.58 26.72
C ASN A 174 3.77 -7.07 27.01
N PHE A 175 3.86 -7.44 28.28
CA PHE A 175 3.45 -8.75 28.74
C PHE A 175 2.12 -8.60 29.49
N CYS A 176 1.22 -9.58 29.35
CA CYS A 176 -0.09 -9.53 29.99
C CYS A 176 -0.01 -9.19 31.49
N ALA A 177 0.98 -9.76 32.20
CA ALA A 177 1.17 -9.56 33.63
C ALA A 177 1.71 -8.18 34.01
N ASP A 178 2.26 -7.41 33.07
CA ASP A 178 2.83 -6.08 33.32
C ASP A 178 1.82 -4.95 33.08
N LEU A 179 0.68 -5.23 32.42
CA LEU A 179 -0.34 -4.24 32.15
C LEU A 179 -0.91 -3.66 33.43
N THR A 180 -1.16 -2.35 33.47
CA THR A 180 -1.92 -1.72 34.53
C THR A 180 -3.41 -1.99 34.36
N ASP A 181 -4.12 -2.30 35.44
CA ASP A 181 -5.56 -2.63 35.44
C ASP A 181 -5.94 -3.68 34.38
N PRO A 182 -5.29 -4.86 34.34
CA PRO A 182 -5.53 -5.86 33.31
C PRO A 182 -6.97 -6.39 33.39
N ARG A 183 -7.58 -6.56 32.22
CA ARG A 183 -8.93 -7.07 32.05
C ARG A 183 -8.90 -8.27 31.09
N ALA A 184 -9.57 -9.36 31.48
CA ALA A 184 -9.76 -10.50 30.59
C ALA A 184 -10.82 -10.17 29.53
N GLY A 185 -10.54 -10.51 28.27
CA GLY A 185 -11.54 -10.47 27.20
C GLY A 185 -12.52 -11.65 27.23
N THR A 186 -12.22 -12.68 28.03
CA THR A 186 -12.96 -13.96 28.13
C THR A 186 -13.97 -13.95 29.27
N SER A 187 -13.84 -13.07 30.27
CA SER A 187 -14.75 -12.98 31.41
C SER A 187 -14.81 -11.55 31.98
N GLU A 188 -15.87 -11.24 32.74
CA GLU A 188 -16.01 -9.94 33.44
C GLU A 188 -15.17 -9.89 34.74
N ALA A 189 -14.72 -11.04 35.24
CA ALA A 189 -13.94 -11.12 36.45
C ALA A 189 -12.48 -10.67 36.20
N PRO A 190 -11.85 -9.94 37.16
CA PRO A 190 -10.44 -9.59 37.03
C PRO A 190 -9.57 -10.84 36.89
N PRO A 191 -8.54 -10.80 36.03
CA PRO A 191 -7.61 -11.91 35.88
C PRO A 191 -6.91 -12.26 37.19
N ARG A 192 -6.67 -13.56 37.41
CA ARG A 192 -5.92 -14.05 38.56
C ARG A 192 -4.43 -14.09 38.23
N ALA A 193 -3.61 -13.40 39.02
CA ALA A 193 -2.16 -13.49 38.91
C ALA A 193 -1.65 -14.87 39.36
N GLY A 194 -0.59 -15.33 38.73
CA GLY A 194 0.11 -16.58 39.03
C GLY A 194 1.48 -16.60 38.36
N THR A 195 2.10 -17.78 38.34
CA THR A 195 3.40 -18.01 37.69
C THR A 195 3.35 -19.22 36.78
N ILE A 196 4.25 -19.27 35.81
CA ILE A 196 4.44 -20.41 34.91
C ILE A 196 5.89 -20.50 34.45
N THR A 197 6.39 -21.73 34.32
CA THR A 197 7.72 -21.97 33.74
C THR A 197 7.65 -21.93 32.22
N ARG A 198 8.53 -21.13 31.59
CA ARG A 198 8.63 -20.96 30.13
C ARG A 198 10.09 -20.85 29.72
N TYR A 199 10.39 -21.08 28.46
CA TYR A 199 11.64 -20.60 27.88
C TYR A 199 11.63 -19.08 27.86
N SER A 200 12.71 -18.48 28.36
CA SER A 200 12.88 -17.03 28.47
C SER A 200 14.22 -16.63 27.90
N LEU A 201 14.22 -15.53 27.14
CA LEU A 201 15.40 -14.94 26.52
C LEU A 201 15.82 -13.67 27.30
N ALA A 202 17.06 -13.62 27.75
CA ALA A 202 17.69 -12.45 28.36
C ALA A 202 18.09 -11.43 27.26
N LEU A 203 17.11 -10.77 26.63
CA LEU A 203 17.29 -9.92 25.47
C LEU A 203 18.27 -8.77 25.72
N HIS A 204 18.36 -8.26 26.95
CA HIS A 204 19.25 -7.17 27.33
C HIS A 204 20.75 -7.52 27.20
N GLU A 205 21.11 -8.80 27.23
CA GLU A 205 22.50 -9.25 27.02
C GLU A 205 22.94 -9.09 25.56
N LEU A 206 21.97 -8.99 24.63
CA LEU A 206 22.22 -8.78 23.20
C LEU A 206 22.20 -7.30 22.76
N ALA A 207 22.12 -6.37 23.70
CA ALA A 207 21.98 -4.94 23.41
C ALA A 207 23.09 -4.40 22.50
N GLU A 208 24.36 -4.81 22.73
CA GLU A 208 25.49 -4.36 21.90
C GLU A 208 25.46 -4.96 20.48
N ASP A 209 25.06 -6.23 20.34
CA ASP A 209 24.88 -6.88 19.04
C ASP A 209 23.79 -6.16 18.22
N ILE A 210 22.67 -5.80 18.84
CA ILE A 210 21.57 -5.07 18.20
C ILE A 210 22.01 -3.66 17.82
N HIS A 211 22.71 -2.94 18.68
CA HIS A 211 23.28 -1.64 18.33
C HIS A 211 24.32 -1.73 17.21
N ALA A 212 25.11 -2.80 17.16
CA ALA A 212 26.03 -3.07 16.04
C ALA A 212 25.27 -3.33 14.73
N HIS A 213 24.22 -4.17 14.79
CA HIS A 213 23.34 -4.41 13.66
C HIS A 213 22.72 -3.12 13.11
N HIS A 214 22.22 -2.23 13.96
CA HIS A 214 21.64 -0.95 13.55
C HIS A 214 22.63 0.03 12.89
N ARG A 215 23.92 -0.26 12.88
CA ARG A 215 24.93 0.55 12.17
C ARG A 215 25.18 0.09 10.74
N LEU A 216 24.64 -1.06 10.33
CA LEU A 216 24.90 -1.67 9.03
C LEU A 216 23.98 -1.12 7.94
N GLY A 217 22.68 -1.12 8.20
CA GLY A 217 21.66 -0.75 7.24
C GLY A 217 21.04 0.62 7.52
N ARG A 218 19.99 0.93 6.73
CA ARG A 218 19.13 2.09 6.97
C ARG A 218 18.20 1.81 8.14
N VAL A 219 18.43 2.47 9.25
CA VAL A 219 17.61 2.36 10.45
C VAL A 219 17.04 3.72 10.82
N PRO A 220 15.69 3.89 10.80
CA PRO A 220 15.06 5.16 11.16
C PRO A 220 15.38 5.62 12.59
N ALA A 221 15.39 6.93 12.81
CA ALA A 221 15.68 7.52 14.11
C ALA A 221 14.74 7.00 15.22
N ARG A 222 13.47 6.74 14.87
CA ARG A 222 12.46 6.23 15.81
C ARG A 222 12.75 4.79 16.29
N VAL A 223 13.33 3.96 15.42
CA VAL A 223 13.85 2.62 15.81
C VAL A 223 15.00 2.76 16.81
N LYS A 224 15.96 3.64 16.51
CA LYS A 224 17.11 3.88 17.38
C LYS A 224 16.69 4.41 18.74
N GLU A 225 15.70 5.30 18.78
CA GLU A 225 15.14 5.83 20.01
C GLU A 225 14.46 4.74 20.85
N LEU A 226 13.59 3.91 20.22
CA LEU A 226 12.94 2.78 20.89
C LEU A 226 13.98 1.81 21.46
N THR A 227 14.99 1.42 20.67
CA THR A 227 16.06 0.52 21.09
C THR A 227 16.84 1.09 22.29
N HIS A 228 17.21 2.38 22.21
CA HIS A 228 17.90 3.05 23.28
C HIS A 228 17.06 3.11 24.57
N ARG A 229 15.78 3.47 24.47
CA ARG A 229 14.85 3.52 25.61
C ARG A 229 14.66 2.15 26.25
N LEU A 230 14.48 1.11 25.43
CA LEU A 230 14.28 -0.26 25.89
C LEU A 230 15.48 -0.76 26.70
N PHE A 231 16.70 -0.63 26.17
CA PHE A 231 17.91 -1.15 26.82
C PHE A 231 18.43 -0.28 27.95
N ARG A 232 17.93 0.93 28.13
CA ARG A 232 18.23 1.76 29.33
C ARG A 232 17.40 1.39 30.55
N ARG A 233 16.34 0.60 30.39
CA ARG A 233 15.55 0.10 31.51
C ARG A 233 16.30 -1.00 32.25
N ARG A 234 15.74 -1.39 33.41
CA ARG A 234 16.21 -2.61 34.07
C ARG A 234 16.08 -3.79 33.09
N PRO A 235 17.01 -4.75 33.17
CA PRO A 235 16.92 -6.01 32.42
C PRO A 235 15.56 -6.68 32.61
N PHE A 236 15.06 -7.26 31.54
CA PHE A 236 13.85 -8.06 31.55
C PHE A 236 14.07 -9.33 30.70
N ASP A 237 13.42 -10.40 31.11
CA ASP A 237 13.43 -11.67 30.39
C ASP A 237 12.17 -11.77 29.53
N LEU A 238 12.35 -12.06 28.27
CA LEU A 238 11.29 -12.16 27.28
C LEU A 238 10.86 -13.63 27.16
N ALA A 239 9.62 -13.97 27.57
CA ALA A 239 9.10 -15.32 27.40
C ALA A 239 8.94 -15.65 25.90
N ILE A 240 9.54 -16.75 25.46
CA ILE A 240 9.59 -17.22 24.08
C ILE A 240 8.83 -18.52 23.82
N THR A 241 8.16 -19.06 24.85
CA THR A 241 7.13 -20.10 24.75
C THR A 241 5.95 -19.71 25.63
N HIS A 242 4.77 -20.24 25.33
CA HIS A 242 3.56 -20.02 26.12
C HIS A 242 2.58 -21.19 25.97
N PRO A 243 1.69 -21.45 26.95
CA PRO A 243 0.61 -22.42 26.80
C PRO A 243 -0.26 -22.10 25.59
N GLY A 244 -0.57 -23.10 24.79
CA GLY A 244 -1.40 -22.93 23.60
C GLY A 244 -1.54 -24.24 22.83
N GLU A 245 -2.62 -24.32 22.04
CA GLU A 245 -2.90 -25.45 21.13
C GLU A 245 -2.68 -25.09 19.66
N TRP A 246 -2.63 -23.79 19.34
CA TRP A 246 -2.42 -23.26 18.00
C TRP A 246 -1.03 -22.63 17.89
N GLY A 247 -0.13 -23.29 17.18
CA GLY A 247 1.28 -22.94 17.02
C GLY A 247 2.17 -24.16 16.89
N VAL A 248 3.48 -23.93 16.82
CA VAL A 248 4.49 -24.98 16.73
C VAL A 248 4.98 -25.35 18.14
N ALA A 249 4.77 -26.59 18.56
CA ALA A 249 5.30 -27.07 19.85
C ALA A 249 6.82 -27.27 19.76
N PRO A 250 7.60 -26.83 20.76
CA PRO A 250 9.04 -27.13 20.85
C PRO A 250 9.30 -28.63 21.05
N VAL A 251 10.51 -29.09 20.71
CA VAL A 251 10.95 -30.47 21.00
C VAL A 251 11.66 -30.57 22.35
N GLU A 252 12.05 -29.44 22.93
CA GLU A 252 12.74 -29.33 24.19
C GLU A 252 11.84 -29.71 25.36
N ASP A 253 12.39 -30.42 26.34
CA ASP A 253 11.69 -30.82 27.54
C ASP A 253 11.44 -29.62 28.50
N GLY A 254 10.48 -29.81 29.39
CA GLY A 254 10.22 -28.86 30.49
C GLY A 254 9.06 -27.90 30.27
N VAL A 255 8.44 -27.85 29.09
CA VAL A 255 7.31 -26.99 28.76
C VAL A 255 6.14 -27.76 28.07
N PRO A 256 5.60 -28.81 28.69
CA PRO A 256 4.52 -29.60 28.09
C PRO A 256 3.27 -28.73 27.85
N GLY A 257 2.64 -28.88 26.68
CA GLY A 257 1.45 -28.11 26.32
C GLY A 257 1.71 -26.64 25.97
N GLN A 258 2.96 -26.30 25.70
CA GLN A 258 3.33 -24.97 25.21
C GLN A 258 3.69 -24.98 23.73
N VAL A 259 3.56 -23.82 23.11
CA VAL A 259 3.99 -23.53 21.74
C VAL A 259 5.07 -22.47 21.74
N ILE A 260 5.90 -22.50 20.70
CA ILE A 260 6.91 -21.47 20.41
C ILE A 260 6.19 -20.16 20.13
N TRP A 261 6.67 -19.06 20.69
CA TRP A 261 6.11 -17.75 20.42
C TRP A 261 6.21 -17.42 18.93
N VAL A 262 5.09 -17.00 18.36
CA VAL A 262 4.93 -16.78 16.91
C VAL A 262 5.99 -15.86 16.29
N TRP A 263 6.55 -14.91 17.03
CA TRP A 263 7.60 -14.04 16.52
C TRP A 263 8.94 -14.74 16.23
N ILE A 264 9.15 -15.93 16.79
CA ILE A 264 10.28 -16.80 16.42
C ILE A 264 9.97 -17.51 15.09
N ASP A 265 8.75 -17.99 14.95
CA ASP A 265 8.24 -18.52 13.67
C ASP A 265 8.40 -17.47 12.57
N MET A 266 7.96 -16.22 12.83
CA MET A 266 8.08 -15.10 11.89
C MET A 266 9.53 -14.80 11.49
N ALA A 267 10.48 -14.87 12.42
CA ALA A 267 11.90 -14.67 12.11
C ALA A 267 12.41 -15.74 11.13
N TYR A 268 12.08 -17.01 11.39
CA TYR A 268 12.46 -18.10 10.49
C TYR A 268 11.78 -17.97 9.11
N ARG A 269 10.53 -17.57 9.07
CA ARG A 269 9.73 -17.43 7.87
C ARG A 269 10.31 -16.46 6.84
N PHE A 270 10.94 -15.36 7.28
CA PHE A 270 11.63 -14.47 6.34
C PHE A 270 12.74 -15.23 5.59
N LEU A 271 13.52 -16.05 6.27
CA LEU A 271 14.56 -16.87 5.65
C LEU A 271 13.97 -17.97 4.76
N HIS A 272 12.88 -18.59 5.21
CA HIS A 272 12.16 -19.60 4.44
C HIS A 272 11.58 -19.04 3.13
N GLY A 273 11.01 -17.83 3.14
CA GLY A 273 10.56 -17.15 1.94
C GLY A 273 11.70 -16.82 0.95
N ILE A 274 12.90 -16.53 1.44
CA ILE A 274 14.10 -16.40 0.58
C ILE A 274 14.44 -17.76 -0.06
N GLU A 275 14.41 -18.86 0.70
CA GLU A 275 14.66 -20.19 0.19
C GLU A 275 13.63 -20.59 -0.87
N ASP A 276 12.34 -20.33 -0.64
CA ASP A 276 11.28 -20.61 -1.60
C ASP A 276 11.41 -19.80 -2.88
N THR A 277 11.79 -18.53 -2.77
CA THR A 277 12.15 -17.69 -3.91
C THR A 277 13.33 -18.29 -4.67
N GLY A 278 14.37 -18.72 -3.97
CA GLY A 278 15.53 -19.40 -4.55
C GLY A 278 15.15 -20.66 -5.32
N ARG A 279 14.30 -21.50 -4.73
CA ARG A 279 13.82 -22.73 -5.36
C ARG A 279 13.10 -22.46 -6.69
N LYS A 280 12.25 -21.41 -6.73
CA LYS A 280 11.57 -21.01 -7.97
C LYS A 280 12.54 -20.53 -9.06
N LEU A 281 13.64 -19.92 -8.67
CA LEU A 281 14.65 -19.35 -9.57
C LEU A 281 15.80 -20.33 -9.91
N GLY A 282 15.85 -21.49 -9.26
CA GLY A 282 16.98 -22.44 -9.39
C GLY A 282 18.26 -21.97 -8.69
N GLU A 283 18.13 -21.09 -7.68
CA GLU A 283 19.23 -20.61 -6.85
C GLU A 283 19.38 -21.46 -5.58
N ASP A 284 20.62 -21.64 -5.14
CA ASP A 284 20.92 -22.36 -3.88
C ASP A 284 20.89 -21.39 -2.69
N TRP A 285 19.68 -20.93 -2.33
CA TRP A 285 19.44 -20.11 -1.15
C TRP A 285 18.80 -20.97 -0.06
N GLN A 286 19.50 -21.12 1.05
CA GLN A 286 19.07 -22.00 2.15
C GLN A 286 18.77 -21.17 3.39
N ALA A 287 17.57 -21.32 3.98
CA ALA A 287 17.17 -20.63 5.20
C ALA A 287 18.08 -20.98 6.40
N ASP A 288 18.58 -22.21 6.43
CA ASP A 288 19.46 -22.69 7.50
C ASP A 288 20.93 -22.29 7.34
N SER A 289 21.29 -21.68 6.21
CA SER A 289 22.63 -21.19 5.90
C SER A 289 22.55 -19.83 5.21
N PRO A 290 22.04 -18.78 5.89
CA PRO A 290 21.87 -17.47 5.30
C PRO A 290 23.20 -16.87 4.85
N ARG A 291 23.20 -16.16 3.72
CA ARG A 291 24.41 -15.69 3.05
C ARG A 291 24.72 -14.23 3.36
N ALA A 292 26.00 -13.90 3.39
CA ALA A 292 26.46 -12.53 3.67
C ALA A 292 26.15 -11.53 2.53
N ASP A 293 25.89 -12.03 1.31
CA ASP A 293 25.54 -11.21 0.15
C ASP A 293 24.02 -10.93 0.03
N TRP A 294 23.20 -11.34 0.98
CA TRP A 294 21.78 -11.01 1.00
C TRP A 294 21.56 -9.59 1.51
N LYS A 295 20.84 -8.79 0.72
CA LYS A 295 20.28 -7.52 1.17
C LYS A 295 18.82 -7.73 1.53
N ILE A 296 18.44 -7.36 2.73
CA ILE A 296 17.07 -7.48 3.24
C ILE A 296 16.50 -6.08 3.44
N VAL A 297 15.24 -5.87 3.08
CA VAL A 297 14.51 -4.62 3.29
C VAL A 297 13.15 -4.94 3.89
N HIS A 298 12.86 -4.43 5.08
CA HIS A 298 11.56 -4.60 5.73
C HIS A 298 10.70 -3.35 5.58
N PHE A 299 9.47 -3.53 5.11
CA PHE A 299 8.39 -2.55 5.16
C PHE A 299 7.41 -2.95 6.25
N LEU A 300 7.19 -2.08 7.24
CA LEU A 300 6.42 -2.42 8.44
C LEU A 300 5.72 -1.22 9.07
N GLY A 301 4.59 -1.48 9.72
CA GLY A 301 3.95 -0.52 10.61
C GLY A 301 4.77 -0.32 11.89
N TYR A 302 4.61 0.85 12.52
CA TYR A 302 5.31 1.18 13.75
C TYR A 302 5.06 0.19 14.89
N ASP A 303 3.88 -0.41 14.92
CA ASP A 303 3.48 -1.49 15.83
C ASP A 303 4.36 -2.74 15.75
N ASN A 304 5.00 -2.99 14.62
CA ASN A 304 5.89 -4.13 14.43
C ASN A 304 7.38 -3.81 14.64
N THR A 305 7.69 -2.58 15.04
CA THR A 305 9.09 -2.09 15.13
C THR A 305 9.94 -2.93 16.05
N PHE A 306 9.47 -3.21 17.28
CA PHE A 306 10.20 -4.02 18.25
C PHE A 306 10.57 -5.38 17.66
N TYR A 307 9.61 -6.06 17.08
CA TYR A 307 9.78 -7.42 16.57
C TYR A 307 10.79 -7.48 15.42
N HIS A 308 10.57 -6.68 14.38
CA HIS A 308 11.41 -6.73 13.18
C HIS A 308 12.82 -6.17 13.40
N SER A 309 12.97 -5.10 14.18
CA SER A 309 14.24 -4.37 14.24
C SER A 309 15.08 -4.64 15.49
N ILE A 310 14.50 -5.28 16.52
CA ILE A 310 15.21 -5.61 17.77
C ILE A 310 15.21 -7.12 17.99
N PHE A 311 14.03 -7.73 18.00
CA PHE A 311 13.88 -9.14 18.35
C PHE A 311 14.39 -10.08 17.24
N VAL A 312 13.98 -9.89 15.98
CA VAL A 312 14.44 -10.72 14.85
C VAL A 312 15.97 -10.70 14.69
N PRO A 313 16.68 -9.54 14.70
CA PRO A 313 18.13 -9.55 14.66
C PRO A 313 18.78 -10.27 15.84
N ALA A 314 18.19 -10.18 17.05
CA ALA A 314 18.66 -10.93 18.22
C ALA A 314 18.56 -12.45 17.99
N LEU A 315 17.43 -12.93 17.46
CA LEU A 315 17.24 -14.35 17.13
C LEU A 315 18.23 -14.84 16.07
N TYR A 316 18.49 -14.04 15.03
CA TYR A 316 19.48 -14.38 14.01
C TYR A 316 20.90 -14.44 14.58
N ARG A 317 21.23 -13.52 15.51
CA ARG A 317 22.53 -13.55 16.19
C ARG A 317 22.73 -14.85 17.00
N LEU A 318 21.67 -15.36 17.62
CA LEU A 318 21.71 -16.61 18.37
C LEU A 318 21.73 -17.84 17.47
N ALA A 319 20.85 -17.91 16.47
CA ALA A 319 20.72 -19.06 15.60
C ALA A 319 21.88 -19.21 14.59
N TYR A 320 22.46 -18.07 14.15
CA TYR A 320 23.50 -18.01 13.11
C TYR A 320 24.63 -17.06 13.54
N PRO A 321 25.45 -17.40 14.56
CA PRO A 321 26.45 -16.49 15.14
C PRO A 321 27.51 -16.00 14.14
N GLY A 322 27.70 -16.70 13.02
CA GLY A 322 28.62 -16.33 11.93
C GLY A 322 28.01 -15.40 10.87
N TRP A 323 26.71 -15.11 10.95
CA TRP A 323 26.01 -14.27 9.97
C TRP A 323 25.67 -12.89 10.54
N THR A 324 25.94 -11.88 9.74
CA THR A 324 25.61 -10.49 10.06
C THR A 324 24.66 -9.96 8.99
N PRO A 325 23.33 -9.99 9.23
CA PRO A 325 22.35 -9.59 8.25
C PRO A 325 22.41 -8.09 7.97
N ASP A 326 22.40 -7.71 6.67
CA ASP A 326 22.29 -6.33 6.20
C ASP A 326 20.80 -6.01 5.95
N ILE A 327 20.14 -5.39 6.92
CA ILE A 327 18.71 -5.11 6.90
C ILE A 327 18.43 -3.61 6.93
N ASP A 328 17.60 -3.14 6.00
CA ASP A 328 17.00 -1.81 6.03
C ASP A 328 15.57 -1.87 6.55
N TYR A 329 15.16 -0.85 7.29
CA TYR A 329 13.81 -0.74 7.85
C TYR A 329 13.10 0.50 7.30
N ASN A 330 11.94 0.29 6.66
CA ASN A 330 11.04 1.34 6.21
C ASN A 330 9.76 1.29 7.06
N LEU A 331 9.64 2.27 7.94
CA LEU A 331 8.49 2.39 8.85
C LEU A 331 7.41 3.25 8.26
N ASN A 332 6.16 2.88 8.53
CA ASN A 332 5.02 3.79 8.44
C ASN A 332 4.31 3.90 9.80
N GLU A 333 3.77 5.07 10.08
CA GLU A 333 2.88 5.32 11.21
C GLU A 333 1.47 4.81 10.89
N PHE A 334 0.51 4.99 11.81
CA PHE A 334 -0.87 4.63 11.57
C PHE A 334 -1.56 5.63 10.64
N SER A 335 -2.34 5.10 9.70
CA SER A 335 -3.40 5.84 9.04
C SER A 335 -4.66 5.74 9.90
N LEU A 336 -5.37 6.85 10.05
CA LEU A 336 -6.67 6.93 10.72
C LEU A 336 -7.78 6.95 9.66
N LEU A 337 -8.99 6.57 10.05
CA LEU A 337 -10.22 6.75 9.28
C LEU A 337 -11.11 7.69 10.09
N ASP A 338 -11.45 8.84 9.51
CA ASP A 338 -12.30 9.87 10.16
C ASP A 338 -11.84 10.20 11.59
N GLY A 339 -10.51 10.34 11.77
CA GLY A 339 -9.88 10.67 13.05
C GLY A 339 -9.76 9.52 14.04
N SER A 340 -10.22 8.32 13.71
CA SER A 340 -10.15 7.13 14.56
C SER A 340 -9.28 6.05 13.92
N LYS A 341 -8.72 5.14 14.74
CA LYS A 341 -7.94 4.02 14.23
C LYS A 341 -8.81 3.06 13.40
N PHE A 342 -8.31 2.62 12.24
CA PHE A 342 -8.86 1.48 11.52
C PHE A 342 -8.97 0.26 12.42
N SER A 343 -10.07 -0.46 12.36
CA SER A 343 -10.31 -1.63 13.22
C SER A 343 -11.15 -2.68 12.52
N THR A 344 -10.53 -3.80 12.18
CA THR A 344 -11.19 -4.99 11.63
C THR A 344 -12.28 -5.52 12.59
N SER A 345 -11.94 -5.64 13.88
CA SER A 345 -12.86 -6.21 14.87
C SER A 345 -14.09 -5.32 15.16
N ARG A 346 -13.95 -4.00 15.02
CA ARG A 346 -15.06 -3.03 15.22
C ARG A 346 -15.77 -2.67 13.93
N ARG A 347 -15.35 -3.23 12.78
CA ARG A 347 -15.85 -2.88 11.44
C ARG A 347 -15.74 -1.39 11.11
N HIS A 348 -14.78 -0.68 11.71
CA HIS A 348 -14.44 0.69 11.38
C HIS A 348 -13.29 0.67 10.38
N ALA A 349 -13.63 0.43 9.11
CA ALA A 349 -12.67 0.26 8.03
C ALA A 349 -13.31 0.55 6.67
N VAL A 350 -12.51 1.03 5.72
CA VAL A 350 -12.78 0.95 4.28
C VAL A 350 -11.99 -0.26 3.78
N TRP A 351 -12.68 -1.29 3.35
CA TRP A 351 -12.05 -2.51 2.85
C TRP A 351 -11.50 -2.31 1.47
N GLY A 352 -10.40 -3.01 1.14
CA GLY A 352 -9.83 -2.95 -0.20
C GLY A 352 -10.85 -3.30 -1.28
N LYS A 353 -11.64 -4.34 -1.08
CA LYS A 353 -12.66 -4.80 -2.04
C LYS A 353 -13.80 -3.81 -2.29
N ASP A 354 -14.06 -2.88 -1.36
CA ASP A 354 -15.13 -1.90 -1.50
C ASP A 354 -14.74 -0.73 -2.43
N ILE A 355 -13.44 -0.46 -2.60
CA ILE A 355 -12.95 0.71 -3.33
C ILE A 355 -12.04 0.36 -4.52
N LEU A 356 -11.41 -0.84 -4.51
CA LEU A 356 -10.49 -1.27 -5.55
C LEU A 356 -11.25 -1.90 -6.73
N GLY A 357 -10.96 -1.43 -7.93
CA GLY A 357 -11.50 -1.95 -9.17
C GLY A 357 -10.62 -1.58 -10.37
N PRO A 358 -10.96 -2.05 -11.57
CA PRO A 358 -10.14 -1.81 -12.76
C PRO A 358 -9.87 -0.34 -13.07
N HIS A 359 -10.80 0.55 -12.71
CA HIS A 359 -10.75 1.97 -13.03
C HIS A 359 -10.32 2.85 -11.83
N SER A 360 -10.36 2.32 -10.60
CA SER A 360 -10.04 3.09 -9.39
C SER A 360 -8.67 2.77 -8.80
N VAL A 361 -8.08 1.60 -9.10
CA VAL A 361 -6.88 1.10 -8.43
C VAL A 361 -5.71 2.08 -8.48
N ASP A 362 -5.42 2.69 -9.62
CA ASP A 362 -4.31 3.66 -9.74
C ASP A 362 -4.60 4.95 -8.97
N ALA A 363 -5.85 5.42 -8.95
CA ALA A 363 -6.25 6.57 -8.17
C ALA A 363 -6.09 6.29 -6.66
N VAL A 364 -6.52 5.12 -6.20
CA VAL A 364 -6.34 4.67 -4.81
C VAL A 364 -4.85 4.56 -4.48
N ARG A 365 -4.03 3.93 -5.32
CA ARG A 365 -2.58 3.80 -5.13
C ARG A 365 -1.91 5.17 -5.05
N CYS A 366 -2.29 6.10 -5.93
CA CYS A 366 -1.76 7.47 -5.94
C CYS A 366 -2.12 8.21 -4.66
N TYR A 367 -3.40 8.19 -4.25
CA TYR A 367 -3.85 8.87 -3.06
C TYR A 367 -3.26 8.29 -1.77
N LEU A 368 -3.20 6.96 -1.64
CA LEU A 368 -2.55 6.30 -0.51
C LEU A 368 -1.04 6.60 -0.45
N SER A 369 -0.37 6.74 -1.60
CA SER A 369 1.01 7.21 -1.66
C SER A 369 1.13 8.66 -1.21
N TRP A 370 0.23 9.53 -1.70
CA TRP A 370 0.18 10.95 -1.34
C TRP A 370 0.00 11.19 0.15
N MET A 371 -0.85 10.39 0.80
CA MET A 371 -1.14 10.50 2.22
C MET A 371 -0.40 9.49 3.10
N ARG A 372 0.54 8.69 2.54
CA ARG A 372 1.24 7.66 3.32
C ARG A 372 1.76 8.22 4.64
N PRO A 373 1.51 7.54 5.77
CA PRO A 373 1.87 8.04 7.10
C PRO A 373 3.37 7.87 7.38
N GLU A 374 4.20 8.70 6.77
CA GLU A 374 5.67 8.70 6.93
C GLU A 374 6.09 9.69 8.01
N GLY A 375 6.52 9.17 9.17
CA GLY A 375 6.98 9.97 10.31
C GLY A 375 5.88 10.69 11.10
N ARG A 376 4.62 10.60 10.67
CA ARG A 376 3.43 11.11 11.39
C ARG A 376 2.20 10.30 10.99
N ARG A 377 1.21 10.27 11.86
CA ARG A 377 -0.11 9.73 11.53
C ARG A 377 -0.80 10.57 10.46
N THR A 378 -1.55 9.94 9.59
CA THR A 378 -2.41 10.59 8.59
C THR A 378 -3.86 10.17 8.81
N ASN A 379 -4.80 10.87 8.18
CA ASN A 379 -6.22 10.60 8.32
C ASN A 379 -6.83 10.43 6.93
N PHE A 380 -7.41 9.28 6.66
CA PHE A 380 -8.18 9.03 5.45
C PHE A 380 -9.61 9.53 5.67
N VAL A 381 -10.08 10.34 4.73
CA VAL A 381 -11.47 10.82 4.65
C VAL A 381 -11.94 10.55 3.22
N MET A 382 -13.09 9.92 3.04
CA MET A 382 -13.57 9.56 1.71
C MET A 382 -13.77 10.79 0.82
N ALA A 383 -14.37 11.86 1.34
CA ALA A 383 -14.56 13.10 0.60
C ALA A 383 -13.24 13.75 0.13
N ASP A 384 -12.15 13.65 0.92
CA ASP A 384 -10.84 14.16 0.51
C ASP A 384 -10.24 13.31 -0.63
N TYR A 385 -10.48 11.98 -0.61
CA TYR A 385 -10.09 11.09 -1.70
C TYR A 385 -10.86 11.42 -2.99
N GLU A 386 -12.18 11.57 -2.90
CA GLU A 386 -13.03 11.92 -4.05
C GLU A 386 -12.65 13.28 -4.65
N ALA A 387 -12.42 14.28 -3.81
CA ALA A 387 -11.92 15.58 -4.24
C ALA A 387 -10.54 15.49 -4.91
N PHE A 388 -9.62 14.69 -4.35
CA PHE A 388 -8.30 14.46 -4.98
C PHE A 388 -8.43 13.83 -6.36
N VAL A 389 -9.30 12.83 -6.53
CA VAL A 389 -9.54 12.21 -7.84
C VAL A 389 -10.14 13.22 -8.81
N ALA A 390 -11.20 13.94 -8.41
CA ALA A 390 -11.89 14.90 -9.26
C ALA A 390 -10.99 16.08 -9.67
N ASP A 391 -10.34 16.73 -8.71
CA ASP A 391 -9.61 17.98 -8.96
C ASP A 391 -8.19 17.71 -9.49
N THR A 392 -7.47 16.73 -8.90
CA THR A 392 -6.07 16.50 -9.24
C THR A 392 -5.93 15.55 -10.43
N LEU A 393 -6.52 14.35 -10.33
CA LEU A 393 -6.28 13.34 -11.36
C LEU A 393 -7.12 13.57 -12.61
N VAL A 394 -8.41 13.87 -12.47
CA VAL A 394 -9.30 14.14 -13.61
C VAL A 394 -9.15 15.59 -14.07
N GLY A 395 -9.33 16.55 -13.17
CA GLY A 395 -9.35 17.98 -13.47
C GLY A 395 -8.03 18.56 -13.95
N ASN A 396 -6.88 17.99 -13.51
CA ASN A 396 -5.57 18.43 -13.94
C ASN A 396 -4.86 17.44 -14.87
N TRP A 397 -4.58 16.20 -14.41
CA TRP A 397 -3.75 15.26 -15.18
C TRP A 397 -4.45 14.80 -16.45
N GLN A 398 -5.64 14.22 -16.33
CA GLN A 398 -6.38 13.70 -17.49
C GLN A 398 -6.76 14.81 -18.46
N ARG A 399 -7.29 15.92 -17.94
CA ARG A 399 -7.64 17.09 -18.78
C ARG A 399 -6.45 17.61 -19.57
N TRP A 400 -5.27 17.80 -18.94
CA TRP A 400 -4.06 18.20 -19.67
C TRP A 400 -3.70 17.22 -20.78
N LEU A 401 -3.70 15.91 -20.49
CA LEU A 401 -3.37 14.88 -21.49
C LEU A 401 -4.36 14.86 -22.65
N ASN A 402 -5.66 15.01 -22.39
CA ASN A 402 -6.68 15.08 -23.43
C ASN A 402 -6.57 16.37 -24.27
N ASP A 403 -6.31 17.52 -23.63
CA ASP A 403 -6.09 18.78 -24.32
C ASP A 403 -4.83 18.73 -25.20
N LEU A 404 -3.75 18.13 -24.72
CA LEU A 404 -2.54 17.87 -25.51
C LEU A 404 -2.84 16.99 -26.72
N GLY A 405 -3.56 15.89 -26.52
CA GLY A 405 -3.98 15.00 -27.59
C GLY A 405 -4.81 15.71 -28.65
N SER A 406 -5.78 16.53 -28.21
CA SER A 406 -6.64 17.31 -29.12
C SER A 406 -5.83 18.30 -29.95
N ARG A 407 -4.81 18.92 -29.39
CA ARG A 407 -3.89 19.83 -30.13
C ARG A 407 -3.02 19.03 -31.12
N VAL A 408 -2.57 17.83 -30.75
CA VAL A 408 -1.82 16.95 -31.66
C VAL A 408 -2.69 16.51 -32.83
N ASP A 409 -3.95 16.11 -32.59
CA ASP A 409 -4.90 15.73 -33.62
C ASP A 409 -5.20 16.93 -34.58
N LYS A 410 -5.46 18.10 -34.02
CA LYS A 410 -5.85 19.29 -34.79
C LYS A 410 -4.73 19.84 -35.68
N HIS A 411 -3.49 19.89 -35.17
CA HIS A 411 -2.39 20.63 -35.80
C HIS A 411 -1.29 19.75 -36.38
N TYR A 412 -1.24 18.45 -36.04
CA TYR A 412 -0.15 17.53 -36.42
C TYR A 412 -0.65 16.14 -36.90
N ASP A 413 -1.90 16.07 -37.39
CA ASP A 413 -2.51 14.85 -37.94
C ASP A 413 -2.41 13.63 -36.99
N GLY A 414 -2.48 13.86 -35.68
CA GLY A 414 -2.37 12.83 -34.65
C GLY A 414 -0.98 12.22 -34.52
N GLN A 415 0.08 12.93 -34.93
CA GLN A 415 1.46 12.47 -34.85
C GLN A 415 2.33 13.42 -34.02
N ALA A 416 3.29 12.87 -33.31
CA ALA A 416 4.26 13.65 -32.56
C ALA A 416 5.07 14.56 -33.50
N PRO A 417 5.08 15.88 -33.26
CA PRO A 417 5.82 16.81 -34.11
C PRO A 417 7.32 16.78 -33.82
N GLN A 418 8.12 17.10 -34.83
CA GLN A 418 9.54 17.34 -34.66
C GLN A 418 9.78 18.70 -33.98
N ALA A 419 10.48 18.70 -32.84
CA ALA A 419 10.88 19.93 -32.18
C ALA A 419 11.77 20.79 -33.09
N GLY A 420 11.58 22.11 -33.02
CA GLY A 420 12.46 23.11 -33.63
C GLY A 420 13.51 23.61 -32.63
N SER A 421 13.86 24.92 -32.77
CA SER A 421 14.77 25.57 -31.83
C SER A 421 14.07 25.85 -30.49
N TRP A 422 14.80 25.65 -29.40
CA TRP A 422 14.29 25.89 -28.05
C TRP A 422 14.32 27.37 -27.68
N THR A 423 13.22 27.85 -27.12
CA THR A 423 13.19 29.14 -26.42
C THR A 423 13.80 29.02 -25.01
N PRO A 424 14.13 30.15 -24.36
CA PRO A 424 14.55 30.13 -22.95
C PRO A 424 13.51 29.52 -22.03
N GLU A 425 12.20 29.74 -22.26
CA GLU A 425 11.08 29.20 -21.49
C GLU A 425 10.98 27.69 -21.63
N GLN A 426 11.13 27.17 -22.86
CA GLN A 426 11.16 25.74 -23.16
C GLN A 426 12.38 25.04 -22.52
N SER A 427 13.54 25.68 -22.57
CA SER A 427 14.75 25.22 -21.91
C SER A 427 14.61 25.19 -20.39
N ALA A 428 13.90 26.17 -19.81
CA ALA A 428 13.61 26.23 -18.38
C ALA A 428 12.64 25.11 -17.95
N LEU A 429 11.61 24.80 -18.76
CA LEU A 429 10.74 23.65 -18.47
C LEU A 429 11.52 22.33 -18.51
N LEU A 430 12.35 22.12 -19.53
CA LEU A 430 13.18 20.91 -19.63
C LEU A 430 14.09 20.73 -18.40
N ALA A 431 14.66 21.84 -17.90
CA ALA A 431 15.46 21.83 -16.68
C ALA A 431 14.60 21.42 -15.45
N ARG A 432 13.41 22.02 -15.27
CA ARG A 432 12.48 21.63 -14.19
C ARG A 432 12.08 20.16 -14.27
N LEU A 433 11.74 19.64 -15.45
CA LEU A 433 11.42 18.22 -15.63
C LEU A 433 12.60 17.30 -15.26
N SER A 434 13.83 17.73 -15.56
CA SER A 434 15.03 16.99 -15.16
C SER A 434 15.23 17.00 -13.63
N ASP A 435 14.92 18.10 -12.97
CA ASP A 435 14.93 18.21 -11.52
C ASP A 435 13.84 17.32 -10.89
N ARG A 436 12.63 17.29 -11.47
CA ARG A 436 11.55 16.39 -11.04
C ARG A 436 11.94 14.92 -11.19
N LEU A 437 12.53 14.52 -12.33
CA LEU A 437 13.06 13.16 -12.51
C LEU A 437 14.06 12.80 -11.40
N SER A 438 14.97 13.70 -11.08
CA SER A 438 15.95 13.50 -10.01
C SER A 438 15.28 13.38 -8.64
N ALA A 439 14.26 14.18 -8.37
CA ALA A 439 13.52 14.17 -7.12
C ALA A 439 12.69 12.89 -6.93
N VAL A 440 11.98 12.42 -7.97
CA VAL A 440 11.25 11.13 -7.96
C VAL A 440 12.22 9.97 -7.76
N THR A 441 13.34 9.96 -8.50
CA THR A 441 14.39 8.94 -8.37
C THR A 441 14.90 8.85 -6.94
N ASN A 442 15.22 10.01 -6.33
CA ASN A 442 15.68 10.07 -4.93
C ASN A 442 14.60 9.58 -3.94
N SER A 443 13.34 9.86 -4.25
CA SER A 443 12.22 9.49 -3.37
C SER A 443 11.87 8.00 -3.42
N LEU A 444 12.21 7.29 -4.50
CA LEU A 444 12.01 5.85 -4.63
C LEU A 444 13.29 5.04 -4.34
N ALA A 445 14.45 5.70 -4.28
CA ALA A 445 15.72 5.05 -3.97
C ALA A 445 15.80 4.61 -2.50
N GLN A 446 16.63 3.60 -2.24
CA GLN A 446 16.83 2.97 -0.93
C GLN A 446 17.09 3.97 0.20
N ASP A 447 18.03 4.91 -0.01
CA ASP A 447 18.47 5.84 1.03
C ASP A 447 17.43 6.89 1.41
N GLY A 448 16.57 7.28 0.46
CA GLY A 448 15.62 8.36 0.62
C GLY A 448 14.16 7.95 0.45
N PHE A 449 13.84 6.66 0.54
CA PHE A 449 12.52 6.15 0.22
C PHE A 449 11.39 6.89 0.94
N SER A 450 10.47 7.46 0.14
CA SER A 450 9.27 8.17 0.57
C SER A 450 8.24 8.19 -0.56
N LEU A 451 7.18 7.39 -0.45
CA LEU A 451 6.08 7.43 -1.43
C LEU A 451 5.31 8.73 -1.39
N ASN A 452 5.16 9.33 -0.21
CA ASN A 452 4.51 10.62 -0.05
C ASN A 452 5.23 11.69 -0.90
N ARG A 453 6.56 11.71 -0.87
CA ARG A 453 7.35 12.62 -1.68
C ARG A 453 7.28 12.27 -3.15
N ALA A 454 7.38 10.99 -3.51
CA ALA A 454 7.27 10.54 -4.90
C ALA A 454 5.94 11.01 -5.53
N ALA A 455 4.80 10.77 -4.87
CA ALA A 455 3.50 11.19 -5.36
C ALA A 455 3.39 12.72 -5.56
N ARG A 456 3.98 13.52 -4.65
CA ARG A 456 4.02 14.97 -4.78
C ARG A 456 4.89 15.43 -5.96
N GLU A 457 6.00 14.78 -6.20
CA GLU A 457 6.87 15.11 -7.33
C GLU A 457 6.24 14.71 -8.67
N LEU A 458 5.47 13.60 -8.72
CA LEU A 458 4.66 13.24 -9.90
C LEU A 458 3.64 14.34 -10.21
N ASN A 459 2.90 14.82 -9.22
CA ASN A 459 1.98 15.94 -9.39
C ASN A 459 2.71 17.23 -9.81
N GLY A 460 3.88 17.48 -9.25
CA GLY A 460 4.70 18.63 -9.62
C GLY A 460 5.15 18.63 -11.09
N ILE A 461 5.32 17.46 -11.73
CA ILE A 461 5.53 17.38 -13.19
C ILE A 461 4.33 17.98 -13.92
N VAL A 462 3.11 17.58 -13.53
CA VAL A 462 1.87 18.04 -14.18
C VAL A 462 1.65 19.53 -13.93
N GLU A 463 1.87 20.03 -12.72
CA GLU A 463 1.75 21.46 -12.38
C GLU A 463 2.73 22.32 -13.21
N ASP A 464 3.98 21.90 -13.32
CA ASP A 464 5.00 22.60 -14.12
C ASP A 464 4.60 22.67 -15.60
N VAL A 465 4.03 21.58 -16.14
CA VAL A 465 3.59 21.52 -17.54
C VAL A 465 2.31 22.31 -17.78
N LEU A 466 1.32 22.24 -16.89
CA LEU A 466 0.08 23.02 -17.00
C LEU A 466 0.36 24.54 -17.04
N SER A 467 1.26 24.99 -16.17
CA SER A 467 1.69 26.40 -16.16
C SER A 467 2.35 26.81 -17.49
N PHE A 468 3.21 25.94 -18.02
CA PHE A 468 3.89 26.14 -19.30
C PHE A 468 2.90 26.10 -20.49
N ALA A 469 2.06 25.08 -20.57
CA ALA A 469 1.07 24.91 -21.65
C ALA A 469 0.10 26.10 -21.73
N THR A 470 -0.33 26.62 -20.58
CA THR A 470 -1.19 27.82 -20.52
C THR A 470 -0.50 29.06 -21.13
N ALA A 471 0.79 29.23 -20.87
CA ALA A 471 1.55 30.34 -21.43
C ALA A 471 1.79 30.17 -22.94
N GLU A 472 2.22 28.97 -23.38
CA GLU A 472 2.51 28.69 -24.79
C GLU A 472 1.26 28.65 -25.69
N ALA A 473 0.07 28.36 -25.13
CA ALA A 473 -1.18 28.41 -25.89
C ALA A 473 -1.45 29.77 -26.56
N LEU A 474 -0.91 30.86 -25.98
CA LEU A 474 -1.07 32.21 -26.53
C LEU A 474 -0.44 32.37 -27.92
N VAL A 475 0.61 31.60 -28.24
CA VAL A 475 1.30 31.65 -29.54
C VAL A 475 0.86 30.56 -30.49
N GLY A 476 0.07 29.58 -30.03
CA GLY A 476 -0.33 28.37 -30.78
C GLY A 476 -1.09 28.68 -32.09
N GLU A 477 -1.90 29.74 -32.12
CA GLU A 477 -2.68 30.15 -33.29
C GLU A 477 -1.98 31.23 -34.14
N LEU A 478 -0.76 31.65 -33.77
CA LEU A 478 -0.04 32.70 -34.48
C LEU A 478 0.87 32.12 -35.56
N GLU A 479 0.59 32.41 -36.85
CA GLU A 479 1.32 31.90 -38.01
C GLU A 479 2.85 32.12 -37.90
N ALA A 480 3.25 33.29 -37.42
CA ALA A 480 4.66 33.65 -37.27
C ALA A 480 5.41 32.83 -36.21
N TRP A 481 4.71 32.12 -35.31
CA TRP A 481 5.27 31.43 -34.16
C TRP A 481 5.02 29.91 -34.18
N GLN A 482 4.67 29.34 -35.33
CA GLN A 482 4.35 27.92 -35.48
C GLN A 482 5.53 27.00 -35.12
N ASP A 483 6.77 27.44 -35.33
CA ASP A 483 7.96 26.68 -34.94
C ASP A 483 8.10 26.59 -33.40
N GLN A 484 7.82 27.68 -32.70
CA GLN A 484 7.77 27.71 -31.24
C GLN A 484 6.63 26.83 -30.69
N ALA A 485 5.42 26.97 -31.25
CA ALA A 485 4.25 26.19 -30.84
C ALA A 485 4.48 24.67 -31.03
N ARG A 486 5.09 24.29 -32.16
CA ARG A 486 5.45 22.90 -32.46
C ARG A 486 6.45 22.34 -31.43
N SER A 487 7.47 23.12 -31.07
CA SER A 487 8.48 22.75 -30.08
C SER A 487 7.87 22.63 -28.67
N ALA A 488 6.91 23.50 -28.33
CA ALA A 488 6.17 23.43 -27.08
C ALA A 488 5.37 22.12 -26.96
N VAL A 489 4.62 21.73 -28.01
CA VAL A 489 3.88 20.46 -28.05
C VAL A 489 4.82 19.25 -27.96
N ALA A 490 5.97 19.27 -28.66
CA ALA A 490 6.95 18.22 -28.55
C ALA A 490 7.50 18.06 -27.11
N LEU A 491 7.69 19.17 -26.40
CA LEU A 491 8.15 19.17 -25.01
C LEU A 491 7.06 18.71 -24.04
N GLU A 492 5.80 19.06 -24.27
CA GLU A 492 4.68 18.54 -23.47
C GLU A 492 4.53 17.01 -23.66
N LEU A 493 4.71 16.50 -24.88
CA LEU A 493 4.73 15.06 -25.14
C LEU A 493 5.91 14.36 -24.42
N ALA A 494 7.09 15.03 -24.35
CA ALA A 494 8.21 14.52 -23.56
C ALA A 494 7.90 14.47 -22.06
N ALA A 495 7.18 15.46 -21.54
CA ALA A 495 6.73 15.45 -20.15
C ALA A 495 5.69 14.33 -19.88
N ALA A 496 4.76 14.08 -20.81
CA ALA A 496 3.83 12.97 -20.73
C ALA A 496 4.55 11.60 -20.77
N LYS A 497 5.57 11.45 -21.63
CA LYS A 497 6.43 10.26 -21.67
C LYS A 497 7.20 10.07 -20.36
N LEU A 498 7.75 11.15 -19.80
CA LEU A 498 8.39 11.12 -18.50
C LEU A 498 7.40 10.67 -17.42
N LEU A 499 6.22 11.29 -17.36
CA LEU A 499 5.18 10.96 -16.39
C LEU A 499 4.77 9.49 -16.50
N ALA A 500 4.55 8.97 -17.74
CA ALA A 500 4.25 7.56 -17.97
C ALA A 500 5.32 6.65 -17.31
N THR A 501 6.60 6.97 -17.53
CA THR A 501 7.68 6.12 -17.05
C THR A 501 7.87 6.21 -15.53
N VAL A 502 7.92 7.43 -14.98
CA VAL A 502 8.24 7.60 -13.55
C VAL A 502 7.05 7.32 -12.62
N SER A 503 5.83 7.26 -13.14
CA SER A 503 4.65 6.85 -12.37
C SER A 503 4.48 5.34 -12.25
N ALA A 504 5.17 4.54 -13.07
CA ALA A 504 5.00 3.08 -13.13
C ALA A 504 5.13 2.35 -11.78
N PRO A 505 6.05 2.70 -10.86
CA PRO A 505 6.10 2.08 -9.55
C PRO A 505 4.85 2.34 -8.69
N VAL A 506 4.22 3.51 -8.84
CA VAL A 506 3.06 3.93 -8.05
C VAL A 506 1.75 3.55 -8.73
N MET A 507 1.61 3.81 -10.02
CA MET A 507 0.40 3.66 -10.83
C MET A 507 0.67 2.83 -12.11
N PRO A 508 0.86 1.51 -11.99
CA PRO A 508 1.34 0.69 -13.11
C PRO A 508 0.37 0.64 -14.31
N ARG A 509 -0.96 0.62 -14.07
CA ARG A 509 -1.93 0.60 -15.17
C ARG A 509 -2.01 1.94 -15.89
N PHE A 510 -2.01 3.04 -15.15
CA PHE A 510 -1.93 4.39 -15.73
C PHE A 510 -0.67 4.55 -16.58
N ALA A 511 0.47 4.16 -16.04
CA ALA A 511 1.76 4.21 -16.73
C ALA A 511 1.74 3.44 -18.05
N GLY A 512 1.24 2.20 -18.05
CA GLY A 512 1.11 1.39 -19.24
C GLY A 512 0.14 1.98 -20.27
N ARG A 513 -1.04 2.44 -19.83
CA ARG A 513 -2.04 3.08 -20.74
C ARG A 513 -1.51 4.39 -21.33
N LEU A 514 -0.85 5.21 -20.52
CA LEU A 514 -0.27 6.47 -21.01
C LEU A 514 0.88 6.21 -21.99
N ALA A 515 1.75 5.24 -21.72
CA ALA A 515 2.81 4.85 -22.65
C ALA A 515 2.22 4.35 -23.98
N ALA A 516 1.20 3.50 -23.94
CA ALA A 516 0.51 3.01 -25.16
C ALA A 516 -0.13 4.15 -25.95
N ALA A 517 -0.77 5.12 -25.28
CA ALA A 517 -1.36 6.31 -25.90
C ALA A 517 -0.31 7.23 -26.55
N LEU A 518 0.95 7.15 -26.10
CA LEU A 518 2.11 7.82 -26.69
C LEU A 518 2.84 6.97 -27.75
N GLY A 519 2.28 5.81 -28.13
CA GLY A 519 2.83 4.93 -29.14
C GLY A 519 4.01 4.07 -28.66
N GLY A 520 4.18 3.89 -27.35
CA GLY A 520 5.26 3.10 -26.74
C GLY A 520 4.74 1.87 -25.98
N ASP A 521 5.67 1.05 -25.53
CA ASP A 521 5.39 -0.11 -24.67
C ASP A 521 5.31 0.31 -23.19
N ALA A 522 4.73 -0.57 -22.36
CA ALA A 522 4.69 -0.38 -20.91
C ALA A 522 6.11 -0.18 -20.34
N PRO A 523 6.33 0.79 -19.43
CA PRO A 523 7.66 1.11 -18.94
C PRO A 523 8.29 -0.06 -18.17
N SER A 524 9.45 -0.53 -18.63
CA SER A 524 10.23 -1.62 -18.01
C SER A 524 11.60 -1.18 -17.50
N SER A 525 12.04 0.04 -17.83
CA SER A 525 13.31 0.60 -17.40
C SER A 525 13.18 2.03 -16.89
N TRP A 526 14.02 2.40 -15.93
CA TRP A 526 14.02 3.75 -15.36
C TRP A 526 14.75 4.73 -16.29
N PRO A 527 14.19 5.95 -16.53
CA PRO A 527 14.77 6.88 -17.50
C PRO A 527 16.01 7.56 -16.93
N GLY A 528 17.03 7.71 -17.78
CA GLY A 528 18.25 8.44 -17.43
C GLY A 528 18.16 9.95 -17.66
N ALA A 529 17.21 10.39 -18.45
CA ALA A 529 16.97 11.80 -18.82
C ALA A 529 15.53 11.97 -19.33
N VAL A 530 15.10 13.20 -19.49
CA VAL A 530 13.87 13.54 -20.22
C VAL A 530 14.13 13.35 -21.71
N GLU A 531 13.29 12.57 -22.37
CA GLU A 531 13.41 12.24 -23.79
C GLU A 531 12.18 12.68 -24.57
N LEU A 532 12.40 13.19 -25.76
CA LEU A 532 11.30 13.49 -26.69
C LEU A 532 10.62 12.21 -27.17
N VAL A 533 9.37 12.34 -27.57
CA VAL A 533 8.71 11.30 -28.38
C VAL A 533 9.25 11.40 -29.80
N GLU A 534 9.52 10.25 -30.42
CA GLU A 534 10.04 10.19 -31.80
C GLU A 534 9.06 10.88 -32.76
N PRO A 535 9.51 11.83 -33.59
CA PRO A 535 8.66 12.50 -34.56
C PRO A 535 7.95 11.50 -35.49
N GLY A 536 6.66 11.75 -35.75
CA GLY A 536 5.84 10.86 -36.56
C GLY A 536 5.18 9.71 -35.78
N THR A 537 5.52 9.52 -34.51
CA THR A 537 4.83 8.55 -33.66
C THR A 537 3.34 8.91 -33.55
N ARG A 538 2.46 7.92 -33.74
CA ARG A 538 1.01 8.11 -33.56
C ARG A 538 0.70 8.33 -32.08
N ILE A 539 -0.09 9.38 -31.81
CA ILE A 539 -0.52 9.79 -30.46
C ILE A 539 -2.03 9.58 -30.37
N ASP A 540 -2.49 8.95 -29.30
CA ASP A 540 -3.90 8.69 -29.01
C ASP A 540 -4.25 9.11 -27.58
N LEU A 541 -4.13 10.41 -27.29
CA LEU A 541 -4.40 10.97 -25.95
C LEU A 541 -5.78 11.63 -25.85
N ALA A 542 -6.34 12.15 -26.94
CA ALA A 542 -7.47 13.06 -26.94
C ALA A 542 -8.75 12.50 -26.29
N ARG A 543 -8.95 11.18 -26.37
CA ARG A 543 -10.15 10.50 -25.87
C ARG A 543 -9.89 9.45 -24.79
N GLN A 544 -8.68 9.42 -24.25
CA GLN A 544 -8.33 8.45 -23.22
C GLN A 544 -8.97 8.82 -21.88
N VAL A 545 -9.52 7.81 -21.20
CA VAL A 545 -9.99 7.93 -19.81
C VAL A 545 -9.01 7.20 -18.91
N PHE A 546 -8.11 7.95 -18.28
CA PHE A 546 -7.09 7.38 -17.41
C PHE A 546 -7.61 7.12 -15.99
N PHE A 547 -8.54 7.97 -15.52
CA PHE A 547 -9.10 7.90 -14.17
C PHE A 547 -10.63 7.90 -14.25
N GLY A 548 -11.28 7.04 -13.48
CA GLY A 548 -12.72 6.82 -13.53
C GLY A 548 -13.11 5.78 -14.61
N ALA A 549 -14.35 5.34 -14.60
CA ALA A 549 -14.90 4.46 -15.62
C ALA A 549 -15.17 5.24 -16.91
N PRO A 550 -14.91 4.68 -18.10
CA PRO A 550 -15.35 5.26 -19.36
C PRO A 550 -16.88 5.46 -19.35
N ALA A 551 -17.33 6.62 -19.79
CA ALA A 551 -18.77 6.92 -19.84
C ALA A 551 -19.55 5.91 -20.71
N GLU A 552 -18.91 5.35 -21.74
CA GLU A 552 -19.50 4.36 -22.64
C GLU A 552 -19.69 2.96 -22.00
N GLU A 553 -18.95 2.64 -20.93
CA GLU A 553 -19.10 1.39 -20.17
C GLU A 553 -20.12 1.49 -19.04
N SER A 554 -20.59 2.69 -18.74
CA SER A 554 -21.60 2.91 -17.71
C SER A 554 -22.97 2.45 -18.18
N ALA A 555 -23.52 1.40 -17.60
CA ALA A 555 -24.92 1.00 -17.80
C ALA A 555 -25.91 2.12 -17.39
N LEU A 556 -25.47 3.06 -16.57
CA LEU A 556 -26.22 4.22 -16.11
C LEU A 556 -26.37 5.31 -17.18
N LEU A 557 -25.39 5.47 -18.08
CA LEU A 557 -25.45 6.52 -19.09
C LEU A 557 -26.64 6.38 -20.07
N PRO A 558 -26.89 5.21 -20.69
CA PRO A 558 -28.09 5.01 -21.53
C PRO A 558 -29.39 5.22 -20.77
N TRP A 559 -29.45 4.74 -19.51
CA TRP A 559 -30.61 4.93 -18.66
C TRP A 559 -30.81 6.41 -18.31
N LEU A 560 -29.77 7.13 -17.87
CA LEU A 560 -29.87 8.54 -17.50
C LEU A 560 -30.23 9.40 -18.71
N SER A 561 -29.66 9.13 -19.89
CA SER A 561 -30.03 9.81 -21.15
C SER A 561 -31.50 9.60 -21.50
N ALA A 562 -32.04 8.39 -21.33
CA ALA A 562 -33.45 8.10 -21.55
C ALA A 562 -34.35 8.83 -20.56
N VAL A 563 -34.00 8.83 -19.26
CA VAL A 563 -34.78 9.53 -18.21
C VAL A 563 -34.74 11.05 -18.42
N VAL A 564 -33.60 11.61 -18.82
CA VAL A 564 -33.46 13.03 -19.17
C VAL A 564 -34.30 13.38 -20.39
N ALA A 565 -34.27 12.56 -21.46
CA ALA A 565 -35.09 12.77 -22.65
C ALA A 565 -36.59 12.75 -22.32
N GLU A 566 -37.02 11.83 -21.47
CA GLU A 566 -38.41 11.76 -20.99
C GLU A 566 -38.80 13.00 -20.18
N ALA A 567 -37.94 13.42 -19.21
CA ALA A 567 -38.19 14.59 -18.37
C ALA A 567 -38.27 15.88 -19.17
N LEU A 568 -37.45 16.02 -20.23
CA LEU A 568 -37.43 17.14 -21.15
C LEU A 568 -38.48 17.05 -22.24
N ARG A 569 -39.08 15.88 -22.47
CA ARG A 569 -39.99 15.56 -23.58
C ARG A 569 -39.36 15.80 -24.96
N VAL A 570 -38.08 15.41 -25.10
CA VAL A 570 -37.34 15.46 -26.37
C VAL A 570 -37.07 14.06 -26.89
N PRO A 571 -36.78 13.87 -28.18
CA PRO A 571 -36.29 12.61 -28.70
C PRO A 571 -35.03 12.14 -27.98
N ALA A 572 -34.85 10.81 -27.79
CA ALA A 572 -33.67 10.28 -27.11
C ALA A 572 -32.35 10.68 -27.79
N GLU A 573 -32.39 10.88 -29.11
CA GLU A 573 -31.27 11.35 -29.95
C GLU A 573 -30.83 12.79 -29.67
N ASP A 574 -31.66 13.60 -29.00
CA ASP A 574 -31.37 14.97 -28.64
C ASP A 574 -30.74 15.08 -27.22
N ALA A 575 -30.92 14.07 -26.36
CA ALA A 575 -30.31 13.98 -25.04
C ALA A 575 -28.87 13.44 -25.14
N LEU A 576 -28.02 14.19 -25.84
CA LEU A 576 -26.64 13.78 -26.10
C LEU A 576 -25.81 13.75 -24.81
N PRO A 577 -24.94 12.72 -24.62
CA PRO A 577 -24.10 12.55 -23.43
C PRO A 577 -23.21 13.73 -23.06
N ASP A 578 -22.77 14.50 -24.04
CA ASP A 578 -21.88 15.67 -23.90
C ASP A 578 -22.60 16.98 -23.53
N LYS A 579 -23.93 16.97 -23.43
CA LYS A 579 -24.73 18.15 -23.08
C LYS A 579 -25.07 18.23 -21.62
N SER A 580 -25.02 19.43 -21.05
CA SER A 580 -25.58 19.67 -19.71
C SER A 580 -27.09 19.84 -19.76
N LEU A 581 -27.77 19.51 -18.67
CA LEU A 581 -29.23 19.61 -18.56
C LEU A 581 -29.70 21.05 -18.75
N ALA A 582 -28.91 22.02 -18.30
CA ALA A 582 -29.19 23.45 -18.50
C ALA A 582 -29.15 23.84 -20.00
N LEU A 583 -28.17 23.32 -20.76
CA LEU A 583 -28.09 23.54 -22.23
C LEU A 583 -29.24 22.88 -22.98
N LEU A 584 -29.78 21.79 -22.47
CA LEU A 584 -30.97 21.10 -23.03
C LEU A 584 -32.26 21.79 -22.61
N GLY A 585 -32.21 22.88 -21.84
CA GLY A 585 -33.38 23.69 -21.48
C GLY A 585 -34.17 23.16 -20.27
N MET A 586 -33.56 22.36 -19.40
CA MET A 586 -34.21 21.84 -18.21
C MET A 586 -34.64 22.97 -17.27
N THR A 587 -35.89 22.94 -16.84
CA THR A 587 -36.41 23.89 -15.86
C THR A 587 -36.30 23.37 -14.43
N SER A 588 -36.32 24.25 -13.42
CA SER A 588 -36.27 23.84 -12.01
C SER A 588 -37.40 22.89 -11.60
N MET A 589 -38.57 22.94 -12.23
CA MET A 589 -39.66 21.99 -11.97
C MET A 589 -39.34 20.59 -12.54
N GLN A 590 -38.70 20.52 -13.70
CA GLN A 590 -38.30 19.25 -14.32
C GLN A 590 -37.10 18.64 -13.58
N SER A 591 -36.17 19.46 -13.07
CA SER A 591 -35.04 18.96 -12.28
C SER A 591 -35.47 18.33 -10.96
N ILE A 592 -36.53 18.83 -10.31
CA ILE A 592 -37.09 18.19 -9.10
C ILE A 592 -37.66 16.79 -9.41
N ALA A 593 -38.39 16.65 -10.52
CA ALA A 593 -38.93 15.36 -10.93
C ALA A 593 -37.79 14.37 -11.31
N LEU A 594 -36.77 14.86 -12.00
CA LEU A 594 -35.60 14.07 -12.37
C LEU A 594 -34.79 13.65 -11.14
N GLN A 595 -34.57 14.56 -10.17
CA GLN A 595 -33.92 14.25 -8.90
C GLN A 595 -34.59 13.08 -8.18
N TYR A 596 -35.92 13.11 -8.12
CA TYR A 596 -36.70 12.04 -7.47
C TYR A 596 -36.54 10.69 -8.18
N GLN A 597 -36.57 10.69 -9.53
CA GLN A 597 -36.38 9.47 -10.32
C GLN A 597 -34.96 8.90 -10.17
N ILE A 598 -33.95 9.78 -10.13
CA ILE A 598 -32.55 9.38 -9.90
C ILE A 598 -32.41 8.79 -8.49
N MET A 599 -32.88 9.49 -7.47
CA MET A 599 -32.79 9.04 -6.08
C MET A 599 -33.52 7.70 -5.86
N ASP A 600 -34.74 7.54 -6.41
CA ASP A 600 -35.53 6.31 -6.29
C ASP A 600 -34.82 5.10 -6.90
N ARG A 601 -34.15 5.28 -8.04
CA ARG A 601 -33.51 4.19 -8.79
C ARG A 601 -32.07 3.92 -8.39
N THR A 602 -31.33 4.95 -7.97
CA THR A 602 -29.88 4.86 -7.71
C THR A 602 -29.52 4.96 -6.23
N GLY A 603 -30.47 5.40 -5.39
CA GLY A 603 -30.20 5.70 -3.99
C GLY A 603 -29.35 6.96 -3.75
N VAL A 604 -28.97 7.68 -4.82
CA VAL A 604 -28.11 8.87 -4.77
C VAL A 604 -28.95 10.12 -4.91
N ASP A 605 -28.84 11.05 -3.97
CA ASP A 605 -29.52 12.35 -3.99
C ASP A 605 -28.63 13.41 -4.65
N LEU A 606 -28.90 13.74 -5.90
CA LEU A 606 -28.28 14.86 -6.60
C LEU A 606 -29.04 16.15 -6.29
N SER A 607 -28.35 17.18 -5.88
CA SER A 607 -28.96 18.48 -5.66
C SER A 607 -29.47 19.13 -6.96
N ILE A 608 -30.46 20.02 -6.84
CA ILE A 608 -30.96 20.77 -8.01
C ILE A 608 -29.87 21.62 -8.64
N GLU A 609 -28.94 22.13 -7.84
CA GLU A 609 -27.79 22.91 -8.30
C GLU A 609 -26.83 22.05 -9.14
N GLU A 610 -26.63 20.79 -8.76
CA GLU A 610 -25.81 19.86 -9.55
C GLU A 610 -26.48 19.47 -10.87
N LEU A 611 -27.81 19.27 -10.87
CA LEU A 611 -28.58 18.96 -12.07
C LEU A 611 -28.66 20.13 -13.06
N LEU A 612 -28.76 21.38 -12.57
CA LEU A 612 -28.83 22.58 -13.41
C LEU A 612 -27.45 23.23 -13.65
N GLY A 613 -26.39 22.60 -13.14
CA GLY A 613 -25.01 23.04 -13.34
C GLY A 613 -24.48 22.79 -14.77
N GLU A 614 -23.20 22.98 -14.94
CA GLU A 614 -22.52 22.82 -16.23
C GLU A 614 -22.18 21.37 -16.57
N ARG A 615 -22.38 20.42 -15.65
CA ARG A 615 -22.07 18.99 -15.87
C ARG A 615 -22.91 18.41 -17.00
N SER A 616 -22.26 17.67 -17.89
CA SER A 616 -22.91 16.91 -18.95
C SER A 616 -23.65 15.68 -18.40
N ILE A 617 -24.55 15.08 -19.19
CA ILE A 617 -25.24 13.83 -18.83
C ILE A 617 -24.22 12.71 -18.53
N ALA A 618 -23.13 12.64 -19.29
CA ALA A 618 -22.06 11.67 -19.07
C ALA A 618 -21.32 11.89 -17.73
N GLU A 619 -21.03 13.13 -17.37
CA GLU A 619 -20.41 13.47 -16.09
C GLU A 619 -21.34 13.20 -14.90
N LEU A 620 -22.65 13.44 -15.07
CA LEU A 620 -23.66 13.08 -14.06
C LEU A 620 -23.77 11.56 -13.90
N ALA A 621 -23.76 10.80 -15.00
CA ALA A 621 -23.76 9.33 -14.96
C ALA A 621 -22.49 8.77 -14.27
N GLY A 622 -21.33 9.34 -14.55
CA GLY A 622 -20.08 9.00 -13.87
C GLY A 622 -20.12 9.30 -12.35
N HIS A 623 -20.69 10.43 -11.97
CA HIS A 623 -20.89 10.78 -10.57
C HIS A 623 -21.85 9.82 -9.86
N LEU A 624 -22.98 9.50 -10.47
CA LEU A 624 -23.92 8.50 -9.95
C LEU A 624 -23.24 7.13 -9.77
N GLN A 625 -22.48 6.70 -10.76
CA GLN A 625 -21.76 5.42 -10.71
C GLN A 625 -20.75 5.37 -9.56
N SER A 626 -20.06 6.46 -9.27
CA SER A 626 -19.11 6.54 -8.17
C SER A 626 -19.77 6.61 -6.78
N SER A 627 -21.04 7.03 -6.73
CA SER A 627 -21.80 7.25 -5.49
C SER A 627 -22.75 6.10 -5.13
N MET A 628 -22.96 5.15 -6.06
CA MET A 628 -23.86 4.00 -5.85
C MET A 628 -23.15 2.86 -5.13
N SER A 629 -23.90 2.05 -4.38
CA SER A 629 -23.39 0.80 -3.81
C SER A 629 -23.13 -0.24 -4.89
N ALA A 630 -22.18 -1.15 -4.61
CA ALA A 630 -21.83 -2.24 -5.54
C ALA A 630 -23.03 -3.15 -5.88
N GLU A 631 -23.98 -3.33 -4.93
CA GLU A 631 -25.20 -4.10 -5.14
C GLU A 631 -26.14 -3.45 -6.16
N LEU A 632 -26.36 -2.14 -6.05
CA LEU A 632 -27.17 -1.37 -6.99
C LEU A 632 -26.54 -1.26 -8.39
N LEU A 633 -25.20 -1.14 -8.45
CA LEU A 633 -24.49 -1.17 -9.74
C LEU A 633 -24.62 -2.51 -10.46
N ALA A 634 -24.60 -3.63 -9.73
CA ALA A 634 -24.81 -4.96 -10.29
C ALA A 634 -26.23 -5.12 -10.88
N GLU A 635 -27.26 -4.56 -10.23
CA GLU A 635 -28.64 -4.55 -10.75
C GLU A 635 -28.78 -3.79 -12.07
N PHE A 636 -28.01 -2.70 -12.26
CA PHE A 636 -27.98 -1.97 -13.53
C PHE A 636 -27.28 -2.74 -14.64
N ALA A 637 -26.30 -3.60 -14.31
CA ALA A 637 -25.56 -4.42 -15.27
C ALA A 637 -26.37 -5.63 -15.77
N GLU A 638 -27.35 -6.13 -14.99
CA GLU A 638 -28.20 -7.28 -15.32
C GLU A 638 -29.42 -6.95 -16.19
N VAL A 639 -29.73 -5.67 -16.41
CA VAL A 639 -30.87 -5.28 -17.27
C VAL A 639 -30.53 -5.58 -18.75
N PRO A 640 -31.25 -6.47 -19.43
CA PRO A 640 -30.98 -6.77 -20.84
C PRO A 640 -31.05 -5.49 -21.69
N ARG A 641 -30.03 -5.28 -22.52
CA ARG A 641 -30.04 -4.22 -23.56
C ARG A 641 -31.20 -4.51 -24.52
N THR A 642 -32.35 -3.88 -24.30
CA THR A 642 -33.48 -3.87 -25.27
C THR A 642 -33.33 -2.71 -26.22
#